data_629d45a39349a7c26fdaa379e186d4f6
#
_entry.id   629d45a39349a7c26fdaa379e186d4f6
#
_cell.length_a   1.000
_cell.length_b   1.000
_cell.length_c   1.000
_cell.angle_alpha   90.00
_cell.angle_beta   90.00
_cell.angle_gamma   90.00
#
_symmetry.space_group_name_H-M   'P 1'
#
loop_
_entity.id
_entity.type
_entity.pdbx_description
1 polymer ?
#
loop_
_entity_poly.entity_id
_entity_poly.type
_entity_poly.pdbx_seq_one_letter_code
_entity_poly.pdbx_strand_id
1 'polypeptide(L)'
;MLLTKDGTTRSALVVGANATWLERHAADELTRYLHAISGAEIPVTENPPAKGTLVAIGRAETNPLIADAIRTNHLTLSETYPGRDGFLIETITLDGREVLVLGGSTDRGTLYAAYALLEEVLGVGFFRDGERIPNAPTIRLPELHLTERPYFAEREDGNGCFYHYSASAWDWEDWKREFDWKAKRRVNIVWPLNVGGGIMGAILHEWGVLPQPPPPPKEPSLHERVFEYTHKLGMRIPCILPSGSSMPEAFYKAFPNCRTLLMQWSELAPYRQLHPADALFRRLIVDYVRHYRARWGTDHLYIAEFASESRVLEGAEDVQEVRLDFARAMSDALKEADPQAVWVPSSWSFDLSADDPGNPWQANWTVEEVREYLDAISLPLVVWDLWSEEAEKYLRTDYFYGHPWGFGVLHSFGAGSYLHGDVRGLINRVHRLINEPKAKNCDLFLTQEEIVHYNGFFFELCAQLSWNPIPVTFERYLATYCRRRYGAEAGKSLEPAWRHLVDTVYGPESGTVKIILDPLYWFRPDLELLHGWPEDAERSKALWARRPAFVPRLRSAVEIFLSQPDLLRTNEMARRDLVDIASQWISERFSLALIRARDAFLGQDAGAFEDAAKVCLRLLDEKTRLLASWPPYRLDRKVERERKNWGDDASRATKHTHVWVTYEEDQHSVPLRDYYRMDLDGLVADYYKPRVAAYLDLLRRKLASGETKVSAEEFDALYTPIEEGFIAAPVRSLPEGEDPVAIVRELIAAGPDDTA
;
A
#
# COMPACT_ATOMS: atom_id res chain seq x y z
N MET A 1 -28.04 27.54 -5.98
CA MET A 1 -26.84 28.38 -5.85
C MET A 1 -26.02 28.39 -7.13
N LEU A 2 -25.50 29.53 -7.61
CA LEU A 2 -24.74 29.64 -8.87
C LEU A 2 -23.30 30.06 -8.57
N LEU A 3 -22.33 29.18 -8.83
CA LEU A 3 -20.92 29.46 -8.61
C LEU A 3 -20.25 30.11 -9.85
N THR A 4 -20.53 29.55 -11.04
CA THR A 4 -20.01 30.07 -12.32
C THR A 4 -21.10 30.07 -13.39
N LYS A 5 -20.98 30.91 -14.40
CA LYS A 5 -21.86 30.93 -15.58
C LYS A 5 -21.03 31.22 -16.82
N ASP A 6 -21.07 30.30 -17.77
CA ASP A 6 -20.38 30.40 -19.06
C ASP A 6 -18.90 30.79 -18.91
N GLY A 7 -18.17 30.12 -18.00
CA GLY A 7 -16.78 30.39 -17.70
C GLY A 7 -16.51 31.68 -16.91
N THR A 8 -17.55 32.34 -16.40
CA THR A 8 -17.41 33.57 -15.62
C THR A 8 -17.86 33.37 -14.17
N THR A 9 -17.09 33.86 -13.19
CA THR A 9 -17.41 33.73 -11.78
C THR A 9 -18.71 34.44 -11.39
N ARG A 10 -19.45 33.83 -10.47
CA ARG A 10 -20.64 34.39 -9.79
C ARG A 10 -20.52 34.28 -8.27
N SER A 11 -19.38 33.84 -7.79
CA SER A 11 -19.13 33.57 -6.37
C SER A 11 -17.77 34.09 -5.93
N ALA A 12 -17.56 34.09 -4.62
CA ALA A 12 -16.26 34.30 -3.99
C ALA A 12 -16.06 33.27 -2.88
N LEU A 13 -14.85 32.77 -2.73
CA LEU A 13 -14.42 31.96 -1.61
C LEU A 13 -14.00 32.89 -0.46
N VAL A 14 -14.61 32.70 0.70
CA VAL A 14 -14.36 33.57 1.88
C VAL A 14 -13.64 32.75 2.94
N VAL A 15 -12.39 33.10 3.21
CA VAL A 15 -11.60 32.60 4.32
C VAL A 15 -11.45 33.69 5.39
N GLY A 16 -11.36 33.35 6.65
CA GLY A 16 -11.13 34.35 7.68
C GLY A 16 -9.66 34.79 7.75
N ALA A 17 -9.40 35.98 8.31
CA ALA A 17 -8.04 36.50 8.49
C ALA A 17 -7.18 35.56 9.36
N ASN A 18 -7.79 34.84 10.31
CA ASN A 18 -7.13 33.87 11.18
C ASN A 18 -7.16 32.42 10.66
N ALA A 19 -7.49 32.22 9.38
CA ALA A 19 -7.53 30.88 8.78
C ALA A 19 -6.18 30.17 8.92
N THR A 20 -6.22 28.89 9.28
CA THR A 20 -5.02 28.04 9.33
C THR A 20 -4.44 27.79 7.95
N TRP A 21 -3.27 27.17 7.88
CA TRP A 21 -2.69 26.76 6.61
C TRP A 21 -3.60 25.77 5.87
N LEU A 22 -4.23 24.80 6.58
CA LEU A 22 -5.14 23.82 5.99
C LEU A 22 -6.41 24.46 5.44
N GLU A 23 -6.97 25.42 6.13
CA GLU A 23 -8.17 26.16 5.68
C GLU A 23 -7.86 27.01 4.44
N ARG A 24 -6.67 27.65 4.37
CA ARG A 24 -6.21 28.35 3.16
C ARG A 24 -5.93 27.36 2.03
N HIS A 25 -5.29 26.23 2.32
CA HIS A 25 -5.05 25.17 1.36
C HIS A 25 -6.36 24.61 0.80
N ALA A 26 -7.40 24.46 1.61
CA ALA A 26 -8.74 24.07 1.13
C ALA A 26 -9.31 25.07 0.11
N ALA A 27 -9.12 26.37 0.34
CA ALA A 27 -9.53 27.40 -0.59
C ALA A 27 -8.72 27.38 -1.89
N ASP A 28 -7.41 27.16 -1.79
CA ASP A 28 -6.51 27.05 -2.95
C ASP A 28 -6.86 25.83 -3.83
N GLU A 29 -7.10 24.68 -3.20
CA GLU A 29 -7.55 23.47 -3.90
C GLU A 29 -8.90 23.69 -4.58
N LEU A 30 -9.87 24.29 -3.89
CA LEU A 30 -11.17 24.63 -4.50
C LEU A 30 -11.00 25.56 -5.69
N THR A 31 -10.19 26.61 -5.57
CA THR A 31 -9.92 27.56 -6.68
C THR A 31 -9.34 26.82 -7.87
N ARG A 32 -8.34 25.99 -7.64
CA ARG A 32 -7.68 25.19 -8.69
C ARG A 32 -8.65 24.27 -9.42
N TYR A 33 -9.47 23.50 -8.68
CA TYR A 33 -10.40 22.57 -9.30
C TYR A 33 -11.61 23.27 -9.93
N LEU A 34 -12.15 24.33 -9.33
CA LEU A 34 -13.27 25.10 -9.91
C LEU A 34 -12.82 25.78 -11.20
N HIS A 35 -11.59 26.28 -11.26
CA HIS A 35 -11.00 26.78 -12.51
C HIS A 35 -10.88 25.66 -13.55
N ALA A 36 -10.31 24.51 -13.19
CA ALA A 36 -10.16 23.37 -14.09
C ALA A 36 -11.51 22.84 -14.62
N ILE A 37 -12.56 22.87 -13.81
CA ILE A 37 -13.92 22.46 -14.19
C ILE A 37 -14.58 23.47 -15.11
N SER A 38 -14.47 24.77 -14.81
CA SER A 38 -15.34 25.80 -15.42
C SER A 38 -14.60 26.84 -16.29
N GLY A 39 -13.28 26.95 -16.18
CA GLY A 39 -12.49 28.02 -16.76
C GLY A 39 -12.61 29.36 -16.03
N ALA A 40 -13.41 29.46 -14.95
CA ALA A 40 -13.64 30.72 -14.24
C ALA A 40 -12.59 30.97 -13.16
N GLU A 41 -12.13 32.20 -13.05
CA GLU A 41 -11.30 32.68 -11.94
C GLU A 41 -12.19 33.07 -10.76
N ILE A 42 -12.21 32.30 -9.67
CA ILE A 42 -13.01 32.56 -8.48
C ILE A 42 -12.10 33.21 -7.43
N PRO A 43 -12.39 34.43 -6.99
CA PRO A 43 -11.53 35.12 -6.03
C PRO A 43 -11.62 34.51 -4.64
N VAL A 44 -10.47 34.40 -3.96
CA VAL A 44 -10.36 34.11 -2.52
C VAL A 44 -10.23 35.47 -1.80
N THR A 45 -11.01 35.70 -0.75
CA THR A 45 -11.02 36.95 -0.03
C THR A 45 -11.31 36.76 1.45
N GLU A 46 -10.79 37.64 2.29
CA GLU A 46 -11.14 37.73 3.72
C GLU A 46 -12.40 38.60 3.95
N ASN A 47 -12.69 39.51 3.02
CA ASN A 47 -13.84 40.42 3.10
C ASN A 47 -14.89 40.04 2.06
N PRO A 48 -16.10 39.60 2.47
CA PRO A 48 -17.14 39.21 1.55
C PRO A 48 -17.52 40.35 0.59
N PRO A 49 -17.53 40.14 -0.74
CA PRO A 49 -17.98 41.14 -1.69
C PRO A 49 -19.50 41.42 -1.49
N ALA A 50 -19.95 42.63 -1.84
CA ALA A 50 -21.35 43.03 -1.62
C ALA A 50 -22.39 42.23 -2.44
N LYS A 51 -21.95 41.56 -3.53
CA LYS A 51 -22.84 40.80 -4.45
C LYS A 51 -22.25 39.44 -4.78
N GLY A 52 -23.11 38.52 -5.20
CA GLY A 52 -22.70 37.16 -5.63
C GLY A 52 -22.86 36.13 -4.52
N THR A 53 -22.75 34.89 -4.89
CA THR A 53 -22.75 33.73 -3.99
C THR A 53 -21.47 33.70 -3.14
N LEU A 54 -21.58 33.37 -1.86
CA LEU A 54 -20.42 33.20 -0.98
C LEU A 54 -20.20 31.73 -0.68
N VAL A 55 -18.94 31.33 -0.67
CA VAL A 55 -18.51 30.03 -0.14
C VAL A 55 -17.64 30.29 1.08
N ALA A 56 -18.17 30.11 2.27
CA ALA A 56 -17.48 30.31 3.54
C ALA A 56 -16.70 29.04 3.91
N ILE A 57 -15.38 29.16 4.11
CA ILE A 57 -14.46 28.05 4.36
C ILE A 57 -13.79 28.23 5.70
N GLY A 58 -13.88 27.26 6.61
CA GLY A 58 -13.22 27.32 7.91
C GLY A 58 -14.05 26.79 9.06
N ARG A 59 -13.78 27.34 10.25
CA ARG A 59 -14.45 27.02 11.51
C ARG A 59 -15.03 28.28 12.15
N ALA A 60 -15.75 28.11 13.26
CA ALA A 60 -16.31 29.26 13.99
C ALA A 60 -15.20 30.25 14.47
N GLU A 61 -14.06 29.72 14.89
CA GLU A 61 -12.96 30.49 15.43
C GLU A 61 -12.15 31.24 14.37
N THR A 62 -12.23 30.78 13.12
CA THR A 62 -11.39 31.26 12.02
C THR A 62 -12.15 32.05 10.98
N ASN A 63 -13.47 31.82 10.80
CA ASN A 63 -14.28 32.48 9.78
C ASN A 63 -15.50 33.22 10.40
N PRO A 64 -15.53 34.58 10.32
CA PRO A 64 -16.63 35.37 10.90
C PRO A 64 -18.01 35.06 10.33
N LEU A 65 -18.14 34.67 9.06
CA LEU A 65 -19.43 34.28 8.46
C LEU A 65 -19.98 33.00 9.10
N ILE A 66 -19.09 32.03 9.37
CA ILE A 66 -19.49 30.80 10.05
C ILE A 66 -19.85 31.07 11.50
N ALA A 67 -19.07 31.89 12.20
CA ALA A 67 -19.38 32.32 13.56
C ALA A 67 -20.75 33.01 13.66
N ASP A 68 -21.05 33.88 12.70
CA ASP A 68 -22.34 34.61 12.65
C ASP A 68 -23.52 33.66 12.34
N ALA A 69 -23.33 32.74 11.40
CA ALA A 69 -24.33 31.72 11.08
C ALA A 69 -24.66 30.84 12.30
N ILE A 70 -23.68 30.48 13.13
CA ILE A 70 -23.88 29.73 14.37
C ILE A 70 -24.60 30.60 15.39
N ARG A 71 -24.16 31.85 15.61
CA ARG A 71 -24.75 32.79 16.56
C ARG A 71 -26.23 33.08 16.26
N THR A 72 -26.60 33.09 14.99
CA THR A 72 -27.97 33.36 14.52
C THR A 72 -28.81 32.09 14.31
N ASN A 73 -28.31 30.93 14.78
CA ASN A 73 -28.98 29.62 14.68
C ASN A 73 -29.28 29.13 13.24
N HIS A 74 -28.52 29.58 12.25
CA HIS A 74 -28.58 29.05 10.88
C HIS A 74 -27.69 27.81 10.68
N LEU A 75 -26.76 27.55 11.61
CA LEU A 75 -25.79 26.50 11.52
C LEU A 75 -25.44 25.92 12.89
N THR A 76 -25.21 24.62 12.96
CA THR A 76 -24.59 23.96 14.13
C THR A 76 -23.25 23.39 13.73
N LEU A 77 -22.17 23.90 14.30
CA LEU A 77 -20.79 23.45 14.08
C LEU A 77 -19.94 23.76 15.31
N SER A 78 -19.14 22.79 15.76
CA SER A 78 -18.18 22.94 16.85
C SER A 78 -17.12 21.85 16.79
N GLU A 79 -16.14 21.89 17.68
CA GLU A 79 -15.16 20.80 17.84
C GLU A 79 -15.80 19.44 18.14
N THR A 80 -16.95 19.45 18.82
CA THR A 80 -17.69 18.24 19.21
C THR A 80 -18.82 17.86 18.25
N TYR A 81 -19.17 18.73 17.29
CA TYR A 81 -20.17 18.44 16.29
C TYR A 81 -19.77 18.97 14.91
N PRO A 82 -19.71 18.11 13.89
CA PRO A 82 -19.93 16.64 13.88
C PRO A 82 -18.91 15.85 14.74
N GLY A 83 -17.86 16.50 15.20
CA GLY A 83 -16.81 15.93 16.05
C GLY A 83 -15.72 15.19 15.27
N ARG A 84 -14.61 14.86 15.91
CA ARG A 84 -13.42 14.25 15.30
C ARG A 84 -12.93 15.12 14.11
N ASP A 85 -12.63 14.51 12.96
CA ASP A 85 -12.33 15.22 11.70
C ASP A 85 -13.60 15.41 10.84
N GLY A 86 -14.77 15.46 11.47
CA GLY A 86 -16.05 15.63 10.78
C GLY A 86 -16.21 17.02 10.19
N PHE A 87 -17.12 17.12 9.22
CA PHE A 87 -17.39 18.33 8.49
C PHE A 87 -18.86 18.43 8.08
N LEU A 88 -19.25 19.63 7.65
CA LEU A 88 -20.53 19.87 7.01
C LEU A 88 -20.35 20.69 5.72
N ILE A 89 -21.26 20.46 4.79
CA ILE A 89 -21.48 21.27 3.58
C ILE A 89 -22.92 21.70 3.61
N GLU A 90 -23.17 22.98 3.92
CA GLU A 90 -24.51 23.47 4.20
C GLU A 90 -24.82 24.72 3.38
N THR A 91 -25.97 24.73 2.69
CA THR A 91 -26.50 25.92 2.04
C THR A 91 -27.39 26.67 3.03
N ILE A 92 -27.02 27.90 3.35
CA ILE A 92 -27.79 28.77 4.25
C ILE A 92 -28.14 30.09 3.59
N THR A 93 -29.10 30.81 4.16
CA THR A 93 -29.36 32.21 3.84
C THR A 93 -28.93 33.06 5.03
N LEU A 94 -27.94 33.93 4.83
CA LEU A 94 -27.43 34.83 5.83
C LEU A 94 -27.61 36.28 5.32
N ASP A 95 -28.30 37.12 6.05
CA ASP A 95 -28.63 38.49 5.65
C ASP A 95 -29.24 38.63 4.23
N GLY A 96 -30.09 37.67 3.87
CA GLY A 96 -30.77 37.63 2.56
C GLY A 96 -29.86 37.15 1.40
N ARG A 97 -28.69 36.58 1.68
CA ARG A 97 -27.75 36.07 0.69
C ARG A 97 -27.59 34.57 0.82
N GLU A 98 -27.42 33.90 -0.33
CA GLU A 98 -27.04 32.47 -0.34
C GLU A 98 -25.57 32.35 0.04
N VAL A 99 -25.27 31.52 1.03
CA VAL A 99 -23.95 31.16 1.52
C VAL A 99 -23.83 29.65 1.52
N LEU A 100 -22.81 29.12 0.85
CA LEU A 100 -22.38 27.73 1.02
C LEU A 100 -21.34 27.69 2.12
N VAL A 101 -21.57 26.94 3.16
CA VAL A 101 -20.61 26.73 4.24
C VAL A 101 -19.87 25.43 4.02
N LEU A 102 -18.56 25.47 4.01
CA LEU A 102 -17.65 24.32 4.07
C LEU A 102 -16.95 24.38 5.43
N GLY A 103 -17.56 23.74 6.42
CA GLY A 103 -17.15 23.84 7.81
C GLY A 103 -16.63 22.53 8.38
N GLY A 104 -15.53 22.56 9.11
CA GLY A 104 -14.95 21.41 9.80
C GLY A 104 -15.01 21.54 11.33
N SER A 105 -15.10 20.40 12.05
CA SER A 105 -14.86 20.36 13.49
C SER A 105 -13.38 20.62 13.83
N THR A 106 -12.51 20.35 12.88
CA THR A 106 -11.07 20.65 12.89
C THR A 106 -10.70 21.35 11.58
N ASP A 107 -9.51 21.88 11.47
CA ASP A 107 -9.01 22.43 10.21
C ASP A 107 -8.83 21.35 9.12
N ARG A 108 -8.45 20.09 9.49
CA ARG A 108 -8.51 18.94 8.58
C ARG A 108 -9.94 18.67 8.10
N GLY A 109 -10.92 18.74 9.00
CA GLY A 109 -12.33 18.59 8.65
C GLY A 109 -12.78 19.63 7.60
N THR A 110 -12.27 20.86 7.67
CA THR A 110 -12.52 21.89 6.65
C THR A 110 -11.93 21.50 5.29
N LEU A 111 -10.70 20.98 5.26
CA LEU A 111 -10.09 20.46 4.02
C LEU A 111 -10.90 19.30 3.44
N TYR A 112 -11.39 18.41 4.31
CA TYR A 112 -12.21 17.27 3.90
C TYR A 112 -13.59 17.71 3.35
N ALA A 113 -14.18 18.80 3.87
CA ALA A 113 -15.38 19.40 3.28
C ALA A 113 -15.14 19.89 1.84
N ALA A 114 -14.00 20.53 1.59
CA ALA A 114 -13.63 20.97 0.25
C ALA A 114 -13.48 19.79 -0.73
N TYR A 115 -12.77 18.74 -0.34
CA TYR A 115 -12.64 17.54 -1.17
C TYR A 115 -13.97 16.81 -1.36
N ALA A 116 -14.83 16.76 -0.34
CA ALA A 116 -16.17 16.18 -0.45
C ALA A 116 -17.06 16.95 -1.43
N LEU A 117 -17.03 18.28 -1.42
CA LEU A 117 -17.74 19.09 -2.42
C LEU A 117 -17.28 18.77 -3.85
N LEU A 118 -15.96 18.67 -4.05
CA LEU A 118 -15.38 18.36 -5.35
C LEU A 118 -15.75 16.95 -5.83
N GLU A 119 -15.70 15.96 -4.94
CA GLU A 119 -15.89 14.56 -5.30
C GLU A 119 -17.38 14.17 -5.38
N GLU A 120 -18.15 14.48 -4.33
CA GLU A 120 -19.56 14.02 -4.21
C GLU A 120 -20.52 14.87 -5.03
N VAL A 121 -20.27 16.17 -5.12
CA VAL A 121 -21.20 17.12 -5.74
C VAL A 121 -20.75 17.51 -7.14
N LEU A 122 -19.47 17.84 -7.33
CA LEU A 122 -18.93 18.29 -8.62
C LEU A 122 -18.41 17.12 -9.47
N GLY A 123 -18.30 15.94 -8.90
CA GLY A 123 -17.95 14.71 -9.62
C GLY A 123 -16.50 14.61 -10.06
N VAL A 124 -15.56 15.27 -9.36
CA VAL A 124 -14.14 15.03 -9.53
C VAL A 124 -13.81 13.62 -9.06
N GLY A 125 -13.01 12.89 -9.80
CA GLY A 125 -12.50 11.58 -9.38
C GLY A 125 -11.05 11.70 -8.94
N PHE A 126 -10.76 11.42 -7.68
CA PHE A 126 -9.41 11.40 -7.13
C PHE A 126 -8.90 9.96 -7.03
N PHE A 127 -7.86 9.61 -7.77
CA PHE A 127 -7.23 8.30 -7.71
C PHE A 127 -5.72 8.47 -7.55
N ARG A 128 -5.05 7.49 -6.98
CA ARG A 128 -3.59 7.53 -6.81
C ARG A 128 -2.85 7.65 -8.14
N ASP A 129 -3.40 7.07 -9.19
CA ASP A 129 -2.84 7.05 -10.54
C ASP A 129 -3.32 8.16 -11.46
N GLY A 130 -4.21 9.06 -10.99
CA GLY A 130 -4.67 10.19 -11.77
C GLY A 130 -5.97 10.81 -11.25
N GLU A 131 -6.43 11.82 -11.94
CA GLU A 131 -7.65 12.55 -11.59
C GLU A 131 -8.56 12.69 -12.81
N ARG A 132 -9.86 12.52 -12.60
CA ARG A 132 -10.85 12.87 -13.62
C ARG A 132 -11.54 14.17 -13.22
N ILE A 133 -11.34 15.20 -14.01
CA ILE A 133 -11.94 16.53 -13.80
C ILE A 133 -13.06 16.71 -14.83
N PRO A 134 -14.34 16.91 -14.39
CA PRO A 134 -15.44 17.22 -15.30
C PRO A 134 -15.23 18.56 -16.00
N ASN A 135 -15.81 18.73 -17.17
CA ASN A 135 -15.87 20.04 -17.86
C ASN A 135 -17.29 20.59 -17.73
N ALA A 136 -17.46 21.70 -17.02
CA ALA A 136 -18.74 22.37 -16.78
C ALA A 136 -18.57 23.89 -16.62
N PRO A 137 -18.59 24.66 -17.74
CA PRO A 137 -18.44 26.13 -17.68
C PRO A 137 -19.47 26.83 -16.81
N THR A 138 -20.63 26.21 -16.61
CA THR A 138 -21.66 26.69 -15.68
C THR A 138 -21.80 25.69 -14.53
N ILE A 139 -21.46 26.12 -13.31
CA ILE A 139 -21.60 25.34 -12.09
C ILE A 139 -22.81 25.88 -11.31
N ARG A 140 -23.85 25.05 -11.22
CA ARG A 140 -25.03 25.31 -10.41
C ARG A 140 -25.17 24.19 -9.36
N LEU A 141 -25.10 24.54 -8.09
CA LEU A 141 -25.30 23.62 -6.99
C LEU A 141 -26.79 23.57 -6.59
N PRO A 142 -27.30 22.40 -6.23
CA PRO A 142 -28.57 22.31 -5.48
C PRO A 142 -28.41 22.91 -4.08
N GLU A 143 -29.48 22.94 -3.32
CA GLU A 143 -29.40 23.12 -1.87
C GLU A 143 -28.71 21.90 -1.26
N LEU A 144 -27.71 22.12 -0.40
CA LEU A 144 -26.86 21.06 0.15
C LEU A 144 -27.01 21.02 1.68
N HIS A 145 -27.17 19.82 2.21
CA HIS A 145 -27.25 19.50 3.62
C HIS A 145 -26.48 18.21 3.87
N LEU A 146 -25.15 18.28 3.86
CA LEU A 146 -24.27 17.13 4.05
C LEU A 146 -23.50 17.30 5.36
N THR A 147 -23.64 16.33 6.24
CA THR A 147 -22.84 16.24 7.46
C THR A 147 -22.20 14.88 7.54
N GLU A 148 -20.87 14.83 7.66
CA GLU A 148 -20.11 13.61 7.76
C GLU A 148 -19.13 13.67 8.92
N ARG A 149 -18.83 12.49 9.45
CA ARG A 149 -17.73 12.26 10.38
C ARG A 149 -17.13 10.86 10.14
N PRO A 150 -15.86 10.66 10.44
CA PRO A 150 -15.25 9.33 10.31
C PRO A 150 -15.88 8.36 11.32
N TYR A 151 -16.01 7.11 10.89
CA TYR A 151 -16.29 6.00 11.81
C TYR A 151 -15.04 5.69 12.62
N PHE A 152 -13.90 5.41 11.94
CA PHE A 152 -12.62 5.24 12.59
C PHE A 152 -11.95 6.61 12.76
N ALA A 153 -11.59 6.98 14.00
CA ALA A 153 -10.93 8.26 14.28
C ALA A 153 -9.55 8.34 13.62
N GLU A 154 -8.87 7.22 13.58
CA GLU A 154 -7.54 7.08 13.03
C GLU A 154 -7.60 6.28 11.72
N ARG A 155 -6.90 6.77 10.69
CA ARG A 155 -6.88 6.18 9.36
C ARG A 155 -5.45 6.23 8.87
N GLU A 156 -4.81 5.09 8.93
CA GLU A 156 -3.41 4.92 8.53
C GLU A 156 -3.32 4.37 7.12
N ASP A 157 -2.35 4.83 6.34
CA ASP A 157 -2.04 4.32 5.02
C ASP A 157 -0.53 4.30 4.80
N GLY A 158 0.00 3.12 4.58
CA GLY A 158 1.40 2.87 4.29
C GLY A 158 1.91 1.56 4.87
N ASN A 159 3.17 1.24 4.55
CA ASN A 159 3.90 0.08 5.04
C ASN A 159 5.40 0.37 4.99
N GLY A 160 6.17 -0.19 5.91
CA GLY A 160 7.63 -0.03 5.91
C GLY A 160 8.31 -0.53 4.65
N CYS A 161 7.76 -1.56 4.00
CA CYS A 161 8.31 -2.17 2.79
C CYS A 161 8.08 -1.34 1.53
N PHE A 162 7.01 -0.55 1.45
CA PHE A 162 6.69 0.21 0.23
C PHE A 162 7.80 1.18 -0.18
N TYR A 163 8.59 1.67 0.79
CA TYR A 163 9.72 2.54 0.52
C TYR A 163 10.73 1.89 -0.43
N HIS A 164 11.04 0.62 -0.21
CA HIS A 164 11.99 -0.13 -1.04
C HIS A 164 11.38 -0.55 -2.39
N TYR A 165 10.10 -0.87 -2.42
CA TYR A 165 9.44 -1.43 -3.59
C TYR A 165 8.88 -0.36 -4.53
N SER A 166 8.15 0.61 -4.00
CA SER A 166 7.52 1.66 -4.80
C SER A 166 8.28 2.96 -4.81
N ALA A 167 8.77 3.40 -3.65
CA ALA A 167 9.26 4.76 -3.45
C ALA A 167 10.78 4.91 -3.56
N SER A 168 11.54 3.85 -3.86
CA SER A 168 13.00 3.89 -3.96
C SER A 168 13.53 4.93 -4.97
N ALA A 169 12.76 5.19 -6.03
CA ALA A 169 13.10 6.16 -7.06
C ALA A 169 12.30 7.48 -6.97
N TRP A 170 11.53 7.69 -5.90
CA TRP A 170 10.68 8.84 -5.79
C TRP A 170 11.47 10.11 -5.50
N ASP A 171 11.13 11.17 -6.21
CA ASP A 171 11.55 12.53 -5.92
C ASP A 171 10.47 13.28 -5.10
N TRP A 172 10.69 14.58 -4.89
CA TRP A 172 9.74 15.40 -4.13
C TRP A 172 8.34 15.43 -4.73
N GLU A 173 8.22 15.50 -6.05
CA GLU A 173 6.91 15.60 -6.72
C GLU A 173 6.11 14.30 -6.59
N ASP A 174 6.78 13.15 -6.56
CA ASP A 174 6.13 11.86 -6.30
C ASP A 174 5.60 11.79 -4.87
N TRP A 175 6.43 12.15 -3.88
CA TRP A 175 6.02 12.19 -2.48
C TRP A 175 4.88 13.17 -2.24
N LYS A 176 4.98 14.36 -2.81
CA LYS A 176 3.92 15.39 -2.70
C LYS A 176 2.60 14.87 -3.27
N ARG A 177 2.62 14.27 -4.44
CA ARG A 177 1.43 13.69 -5.09
C ARG A 177 0.81 12.57 -4.25
N GLU A 178 1.63 11.72 -3.65
CA GLU A 178 1.17 10.65 -2.76
C GLU A 178 0.46 11.22 -1.53
N PHE A 179 1.06 12.20 -0.85
CA PHE A 179 0.43 12.80 0.33
C PHE A 179 -0.79 13.66 -0.01
N ASP A 180 -0.80 14.34 -1.15
CA ASP A 180 -2.01 15.03 -1.65
C ASP A 180 -3.16 14.04 -1.89
N TRP A 181 -2.86 12.86 -2.45
CA TRP A 181 -3.86 11.81 -2.60
C TRP A 181 -4.33 11.26 -1.24
N LYS A 182 -3.42 11.01 -0.32
CA LYS A 182 -3.76 10.57 1.06
C LYS A 182 -4.65 11.58 1.77
N ALA A 183 -4.38 12.88 1.64
CA ALA A 183 -5.26 13.93 2.18
C ALA A 183 -6.67 13.90 1.57
N LYS A 184 -6.78 13.68 0.24
CA LYS A 184 -8.07 13.52 -0.46
C LYS A 184 -8.81 12.27 -0.02
N ARG A 185 -8.09 11.22 0.38
CA ARG A 185 -8.65 9.98 0.97
C ARG A 185 -8.87 10.08 2.49
N ARG A 186 -8.60 11.25 3.08
CA ARG A 186 -8.85 11.54 4.50
C ARG A 186 -7.99 10.70 5.45
N VAL A 187 -6.82 10.27 5.00
CA VAL A 187 -5.79 9.63 5.82
C VAL A 187 -5.24 10.64 6.82
N ASN A 188 -4.97 10.23 8.06
CA ASN A 188 -4.43 11.10 9.10
C ASN A 188 -3.23 10.51 9.87
N ILE A 189 -2.82 9.29 9.54
CA ILE A 189 -1.55 8.69 9.95
C ILE A 189 -0.87 8.12 8.72
N VAL A 190 0.43 8.33 8.57
CA VAL A 190 1.21 7.77 7.47
C VAL A 190 2.43 7.04 8.00
N TRP A 191 2.83 5.97 7.30
CA TRP A 191 4.03 5.23 7.68
C TRP A 191 5.27 6.12 7.53
N PRO A 192 6.19 6.13 8.51
CA PRO A 192 7.34 7.01 8.50
C PRO A 192 8.37 6.59 7.46
N LEU A 193 9.08 7.59 6.93
CA LEU A 193 10.32 7.36 6.21
C LEU A 193 11.39 6.81 7.16
N ASN A 194 12.23 5.92 6.67
CA ASN A 194 13.33 5.38 7.46
C ASN A 194 14.41 6.45 7.68
N VAL A 195 14.43 7.00 8.88
CA VAL A 195 15.44 8.01 9.34
C VAL A 195 16.38 7.42 10.38
N GLY A 196 16.21 6.15 10.75
CA GLY A 196 16.89 5.51 11.88
C GLY A 196 18.41 5.42 11.75
N GLY A 197 18.91 5.19 10.55
CA GLY A 197 20.36 4.99 10.32
C GLY A 197 21.20 6.19 10.73
N GLY A 198 20.75 7.42 10.42
CA GLY A 198 21.43 8.65 10.82
C GLY A 198 21.41 8.87 12.34
N ILE A 199 20.29 8.55 12.99
CA ILE A 199 20.14 8.66 14.44
C ILE A 199 21.05 7.65 15.16
N MET A 200 21.04 6.39 14.73
CA MET A 200 21.89 5.35 15.28
C MET A 200 23.39 5.70 15.15
N GLY A 201 23.79 6.23 13.99
CA GLY A 201 25.17 6.68 13.77
C GLY A 201 25.60 7.78 14.74
N ALA A 202 24.72 8.76 15.02
CA ALA A 202 24.99 9.83 16.00
C ALA A 202 25.12 9.27 17.42
N ILE A 203 24.22 8.40 17.85
CA ILE A 203 24.25 7.75 19.17
C ILE A 203 25.53 6.93 19.34
N LEU A 204 25.88 6.11 18.37
CA LEU A 204 27.09 5.27 18.44
C LEU A 204 28.36 6.11 18.47
N HIS A 205 28.37 7.28 17.83
CA HIS A 205 29.48 8.23 17.95
C HIS A 205 29.53 8.84 19.35
N GLU A 206 28.42 9.35 19.91
CA GLU A 206 28.34 9.91 21.27
C GLU A 206 28.72 8.88 22.34
N TRP A 207 28.45 7.59 22.09
CA TRP A 207 28.87 6.51 23.00
C TRP A 207 30.34 6.10 22.84
N GLY A 208 31.07 6.73 21.90
CA GLY A 208 32.47 6.42 21.60
C GLY A 208 32.71 5.14 20.84
N VAL A 209 31.66 4.56 20.24
CA VAL A 209 31.72 3.35 19.40
C VAL A 209 32.25 3.67 18.01
N LEU A 210 31.77 4.75 17.41
CA LEU A 210 32.20 5.22 16.11
C LEU A 210 33.14 6.42 16.24
N PRO A 211 34.25 6.46 15.45
CA PRO A 211 35.26 7.53 15.57
C PRO A 211 34.78 8.88 15.03
N GLN A 212 33.78 8.88 14.14
CA GLN A 212 33.24 10.07 13.48
C GLN A 212 31.72 10.06 13.51
N PRO A 213 31.06 11.23 13.61
CA PRO A 213 29.62 11.33 13.45
C PRO A 213 29.24 11.01 12.00
N PRO A 214 27.97 10.60 11.74
CA PRO A 214 27.47 10.49 10.38
C PRO A 214 27.62 11.84 9.66
N PRO A 215 27.90 11.83 8.34
CA PRO A 215 27.96 13.08 7.58
C PRO A 215 26.62 13.82 7.67
N PRO A 216 26.65 15.16 7.81
CA PRO A 216 25.41 15.92 7.80
C PRO A 216 24.67 15.72 6.48
N PRO A 217 23.35 15.55 6.49
CA PRO A 217 22.59 15.49 5.26
C PRO A 217 22.72 16.80 4.49
N LYS A 218 22.59 16.71 3.16
CA LYS A 218 22.43 17.92 2.32
C LYS A 218 21.08 18.55 2.64
N GLU A 219 21.06 19.77 3.09
CA GLU A 219 19.84 20.46 3.50
C GLU A 219 19.29 21.40 2.42
N PRO A 220 17.95 21.54 2.32
CA PRO A 220 16.96 20.68 2.95
C PRO A 220 16.95 19.29 2.33
N SER A 221 16.99 18.26 3.15
CA SER A 221 16.91 16.88 2.68
C SER A 221 15.49 16.57 2.19
N LEU A 222 15.36 15.58 1.31
CA LEU A 222 14.04 15.09 0.89
C LEU A 222 13.18 14.69 2.09
N HIS A 223 13.79 14.04 3.09
CA HIS A 223 13.11 13.62 4.32
C HIS A 223 12.53 14.82 5.10
N GLU A 224 13.28 15.90 5.25
CA GLU A 224 12.79 17.10 5.95
C GLU A 224 11.62 17.74 5.23
N ARG A 225 11.68 17.84 3.89
CA ARG A 225 10.57 18.34 3.10
C ARG A 225 9.33 17.46 3.22
N VAL A 226 9.50 16.14 3.22
CA VAL A 226 8.41 15.17 3.38
C VAL A 226 7.78 15.29 4.76
N PHE A 227 8.57 15.30 5.84
CA PHE A 227 8.04 15.44 7.20
C PHE A 227 7.29 16.76 7.38
N GLU A 228 7.88 17.88 6.97
CA GLU A 228 7.25 19.21 7.05
C GLU A 228 5.92 19.25 6.30
N TYR A 229 5.87 18.72 5.09
CA TYR A 229 4.66 18.73 4.28
C TYR A 229 3.57 17.83 4.84
N THR A 230 3.94 16.66 5.32
CA THR A 230 3.03 15.71 5.97
C THR A 230 2.35 16.35 7.20
N HIS A 231 3.15 16.99 8.06
CA HIS A 231 2.61 17.72 9.22
C HIS A 231 1.75 18.94 8.80
N LYS A 232 2.12 19.66 7.72
CA LYS A 232 1.27 20.73 7.17
C LYS A 232 -0.10 20.23 6.71
N LEU A 233 -0.16 19.01 6.15
CA LEU A 233 -1.42 18.35 5.81
C LEU A 233 -2.19 17.82 7.03
N GLY A 234 -1.67 18.02 8.24
CA GLY A 234 -2.26 17.57 9.50
C GLY A 234 -2.17 16.07 9.75
N MET A 235 -1.31 15.36 9.02
CA MET A 235 -1.07 13.93 9.22
C MET A 235 -0.01 13.71 10.29
N ARG A 236 -0.12 12.59 11.01
CA ARG A 236 0.86 12.17 12.03
C ARG A 236 1.82 11.13 11.48
N ILE A 237 3.04 11.15 11.99
CA ILE A 237 4.12 10.23 11.61
C ILE A 237 4.61 9.49 12.86
N PRO A 238 4.34 8.18 13.00
CA PRO A 238 4.89 7.38 14.07
C PRO A 238 6.43 7.32 14.02
N CYS A 239 7.08 7.24 15.15
CA CYS A 239 8.51 6.99 15.25
C CYS A 239 8.76 5.47 15.35
N ILE A 240 9.53 4.90 14.41
CA ILE A 240 9.99 3.50 14.51
C ILE A 240 11.19 3.44 15.44
N LEU A 241 11.13 2.62 16.47
CA LEU A 241 12.17 2.44 17.45
C LEU A 241 13.07 1.23 17.12
N PRO A 242 14.35 1.29 17.48
CA PRO A 242 15.24 0.13 17.36
C PRO A 242 14.86 -0.94 18.38
N SER A 243 14.86 -2.20 17.95
CA SER A 243 14.64 -3.37 18.83
C SER A 243 15.90 -3.84 19.55
N GLY A 244 17.03 -3.13 19.39
CA GLY A 244 18.35 -3.59 19.87
C GLY A 244 19.07 -4.55 18.92
N SER A 245 18.48 -4.86 17.77
CA SER A 245 19.12 -5.59 16.68
C SER A 245 20.07 -4.69 15.89
N SER A 246 20.86 -5.28 14.99
CA SER A 246 21.70 -4.56 14.03
C SER A 246 22.77 -3.64 14.64
N MET A 247 23.24 -3.94 15.85
CA MET A 247 24.39 -3.26 16.43
C MET A 247 25.68 -3.69 15.70
N PRO A 248 26.55 -2.74 15.30
CA PRO A 248 27.82 -3.08 14.65
C PRO A 248 28.74 -3.84 15.60
N GLU A 249 29.66 -4.64 15.05
CA GLU A 249 30.63 -5.39 15.85
C GLU A 249 31.51 -4.49 16.76
N ALA A 250 31.73 -3.23 16.35
CA ALA A 250 32.40 -2.23 17.15
C ALA A 250 31.67 -1.93 18.47
N PHE A 251 30.33 -2.02 18.51
CA PHE A 251 29.54 -1.85 19.71
C PHE A 251 29.85 -2.97 20.73
N TYR A 252 29.85 -4.21 20.31
CA TYR A 252 30.14 -5.35 21.20
C TYR A 252 31.59 -5.37 21.69
N LYS A 253 32.51 -4.80 20.91
CA LYS A 253 33.88 -4.58 21.35
C LYS A 253 33.99 -3.47 22.41
N ALA A 254 33.20 -2.41 22.26
CA ALA A 254 33.16 -1.30 23.24
C ALA A 254 32.46 -1.71 24.54
N PHE A 255 31.46 -2.58 24.47
CA PHE A 255 30.66 -3.04 25.61
C PHE A 255 30.70 -4.58 25.72
N PRO A 256 31.86 -5.19 26.05
CA PRO A 256 32.05 -6.65 26.00
C PRO A 256 31.21 -7.43 27.02
N ASN A 257 30.71 -6.77 28.05
CA ASN A 257 29.89 -7.37 29.12
C ASN A 257 28.39 -7.15 28.94
N CYS A 258 27.94 -6.56 27.83
CA CYS A 258 26.51 -6.40 27.60
C CYS A 258 25.83 -7.76 27.40
N ARG A 259 24.63 -7.89 27.94
CA ARG A 259 23.80 -9.08 27.71
C ARG A 259 23.27 -9.08 26.29
N THR A 260 23.30 -10.22 25.63
CA THR A 260 22.83 -10.35 24.25
C THR A 260 22.01 -11.61 24.06
N LEU A 261 21.15 -11.58 23.05
CA LEU A 261 20.43 -12.72 22.48
C LEU A 261 21.09 -13.11 21.16
N LEU A 262 21.10 -14.39 20.84
CA LEU A 262 21.35 -14.85 19.47
C LEU A 262 19.99 -15.06 18.81
N MET A 263 19.75 -14.31 17.75
CA MET A 263 18.49 -14.29 17.01
C MET A 263 18.68 -14.88 15.61
N GLN A 264 17.63 -15.37 15.01
CA GLN A 264 17.64 -15.78 13.63
C GLN A 264 16.34 -15.35 12.95
N TRP A 265 16.46 -14.62 11.85
CA TRP A 265 15.36 -14.30 10.95
C TRP A 265 15.33 -15.30 9.82
N SER A 266 14.23 -16.03 9.69
CA SER A 266 14.15 -17.08 8.67
C SER A 266 15.29 -18.11 8.83
N GLU A 267 15.84 -18.59 7.75
CA GLU A 267 17.02 -19.47 7.71
C GLU A 267 18.34 -18.70 7.48
N LEU A 268 18.28 -17.35 7.57
CA LEU A 268 19.45 -16.51 7.41
C LEU A 268 20.47 -16.71 8.55
N ALA A 269 21.69 -16.19 8.35
CA ALA A 269 22.73 -16.28 9.37
C ALA A 269 22.25 -15.65 10.69
N PRO A 270 22.49 -16.34 11.83
CA PRO A 270 22.13 -15.79 13.14
C PRO A 270 22.83 -14.45 13.40
N TYR A 271 22.15 -13.57 14.10
CA TYR A 271 22.67 -12.25 14.48
C TYR A 271 22.51 -11.99 15.98
N ARG A 272 23.36 -11.09 16.53
CA ARG A 272 23.29 -10.68 17.91
C ARG A 272 22.31 -9.53 18.09
N GLN A 273 21.52 -9.59 19.14
CA GLN A 273 20.62 -8.53 19.58
C GLN A 273 20.92 -8.17 21.05
N LEU A 274 20.92 -6.88 21.37
CA LEU A 274 21.05 -6.41 22.75
C LEU A 274 19.85 -6.89 23.57
N HIS A 275 20.13 -7.54 24.72
CA HIS A 275 19.07 -8.07 25.58
C HIS A 275 18.25 -6.92 26.20
N PRO A 276 16.91 -7.00 26.23
CA PRO A 276 16.07 -5.94 26.77
C PRO A 276 16.32 -5.59 28.23
N ALA A 277 16.71 -6.57 29.05
CA ALA A 277 17.07 -6.34 30.45
C ALA A 277 18.47 -5.72 30.67
N ASP A 278 19.24 -5.48 29.60
CA ASP A 278 20.50 -4.74 29.70
C ASP A 278 20.26 -3.24 29.84
N ALA A 279 21.00 -2.56 30.73
CA ALA A 279 20.86 -1.13 30.92
C ALA A 279 21.14 -0.32 29.64
N LEU A 280 21.98 -0.83 28.74
CA LEU A 280 22.27 -0.20 27.46
C LEU A 280 21.06 -0.19 26.53
N PHE A 281 20.15 -1.17 26.64
CA PHE A 281 18.92 -1.18 25.86
C PHE A 281 18.03 0.03 26.21
N ARG A 282 17.76 0.25 27.52
CA ARG A 282 17.00 1.40 27.97
C ARG A 282 17.65 2.71 27.52
N ARG A 283 18.98 2.84 27.72
CA ARG A 283 19.74 4.00 27.28
C ARG A 283 19.61 4.25 25.78
N LEU A 284 19.70 3.19 24.98
CA LEU A 284 19.52 3.27 23.52
C LEU A 284 18.19 3.89 23.14
N ILE A 285 17.10 3.39 23.73
CA ILE A 285 15.76 3.89 23.39
C ILE A 285 15.59 5.36 23.83
N VAL A 286 16.04 5.71 25.03
CA VAL A 286 15.97 7.09 25.54
C VAL A 286 16.75 8.04 24.62
N ASP A 287 17.99 7.71 24.28
CA ASP A 287 18.82 8.54 23.40
C ASP A 287 18.24 8.61 21.98
N TYR A 288 17.71 7.51 21.46
CA TYR A 288 17.06 7.48 20.14
C TYR A 288 15.86 8.41 20.07
N VAL A 289 14.94 8.32 21.03
CA VAL A 289 13.76 9.19 21.11
C VAL A 289 14.15 10.66 21.26
N ARG A 290 15.17 10.97 22.07
CA ARG A 290 15.67 12.34 22.22
C ARG A 290 16.22 12.91 20.91
N HIS A 291 17.06 12.15 20.20
CA HIS A 291 17.60 12.53 18.88
C HIS A 291 16.49 12.70 17.84
N TYR A 292 15.56 11.76 17.80
CA TYR A 292 14.42 11.82 16.88
C TYR A 292 13.59 13.09 17.11
N ARG A 293 13.18 13.33 18.36
CA ARG A 293 12.39 14.50 18.75
C ARG A 293 13.09 15.82 18.46
N ALA A 294 14.39 15.89 18.70
CA ALA A 294 15.19 17.10 18.47
C ALA A 294 15.23 17.48 16.98
N ARG A 295 15.17 16.51 16.08
CA ARG A 295 15.29 16.76 14.64
C ARG A 295 13.96 16.75 13.89
N TRP A 296 13.08 15.80 14.18
CA TRP A 296 11.87 15.54 13.42
C TRP A 296 10.59 15.98 14.15
N GLY A 297 10.66 16.35 15.42
CA GLY A 297 9.49 16.51 16.28
C GLY A 297 8.97 15.18 16.77
N THR A 298 7.72 15.14 17.20
CA THR A 298 7.04 13.89 17.60
C THR A 298 5.52 14.06 17.57
N ASP A 299 4.84 13.04 17.11
CA ASP A 299 3.38 12.88 17.24
C ASP A 299 3.02 11.92 18.38
N HIS A 300 3.99 11.65 19.26
CA HIS A 300 3.88 10.79 20.44
C HIS A 300 3.51 9.33 20.17
N LEU A 301 3.55 8.88 18.91
CA LEU A 301 3.31 7.50 18.49
C LEU A 301 4.64 6.78 18.25
N TYR A 302 4.85 5.64 18.90
CA TYR A 302 6.11 4.90 18.84
C TYR A 302 5.85 3.44 18.47
N ILE A 303 6.34 3.02 17.32
CA ILE A 303 6.26 1.62 16.85
C ILE A 303 7.50 0.90 17.38
N ALA A 304 7.28 -0.18 18.14
CA ALA A 304 8.34 -1.05 18.61
C ALA A 304 7.86 -2.49 18.68
N GLU A 305 8.67 -3.39 18.13
CA GLU A 305 8.38 -4.83 18.07
C GLU A 305 9.57 -5.62 18.63
N PHE A 306 9.27 -6.71 19.34
CA PHE A 306 10.27 -7.67 19.77
C PHE A 306 10.21 -8.90 18.85
N ALA A 307 11.37 -9.23 18.26
CA ALA A 307 11.55 -10.47 17.48
C ALA A 307 10.50 -10.69 16.39
N SER A 308 10.04 -9.58 15.74
CA SER A 308 9.17 -9.71 14.57
C SER A 308 9.83 -10.58 13.52
N GLU A 309 9.16 -11.64 13.07
CA GLU A 309 9.66 -12.65 12.12
C GLU A 309 10.97 -13.36 12.53
N SER A 310 11.38 -13.25 13.79
CA SER A 310 12.65 -13.80 14.26
C SER A 310 12.44 -14.68 15.48
N ARG A 311 13.27 -15.72 15.59
CA ARG A 311 13.30 -16.61 16.75
C ARG A 311 14.55 -16.37 17.60
N VAL A 312 14.43 -16.58 18.90
CA VAL A 312 15.53 -16.59 19.84
C VAL A 312 16.19 -17.95 19.80
N LEU A 313 17.50 -18.01 19.50
CA LEU A 313 18.26 -19.26 19.48
C LEU A 313 18.99 -19.48 20.81
N GLU A 314 19.61 -18.42 21.36
CA GLU A 314 20.41 -18.47 22.59
C GLU A 314 20.26 -17.18 23.41
N GLY A 315 20.58 -17.24 24.69
CA GLY A 315 20.60 -16.09 25.60
C GLY A 315 19.32 -15.91 26.39
N ALA A 316 18.32 -16.80 26.22
CA ALA A 316 17.10 -16.85 27.02
C ALA A 316 16.89 -18.26 27.55
N GLU A 317 16.61 -18.41 28.85
CA GLU A 317 16.09 -19.63 29.44
C GLU A 317 14.57 -19.74 29.23
N ASP A 318 13.89 -18.60 29.25
CA ASP A 318 12.48 -18.42 28.98
C ASP A 318 12.27 -17.23 28.03
N VAL A 319 11.74 -17.49 26.84
CA VAL A 319 11.49 -16.46 25.82
C VAL A 319 10.39 -15.50 26.26
N GLN A 320 9.38 -15.98 27.00
CA GLN A 320 8.30 -15.12 27.50
C GLN A 320 8.84 -14.08 28.49
N GLU A 321 9.74 -14.44 29.38
CA GLU A 321 10.38 -13.47 30.30
C GLU A 321 11.16 -12.40 29.50
N VAL A 322 11.84 -12.75 28.41
CA VAL A 322 12.52 -11.77 27.56
C VAL A 322 11.52 -10.81 26.91
N ARG A 323 10.36 -11.31 26.45
CA ARG A 323 9.27 -10.47 25.91
C ARG A 323 8.74 -9.51 26.97
N LEU A 324 8.54 -9.99 28.21
CA LEU A 324 8.11 -9.14 29.32
C LEU A 324 9.19 -8.12 29.72
N ASP A 325 10.47 -8.49 29.69
CA ASP A 325 11.59 -7.55 29.89
C ASP A 325 11.59 -6.47 28.79
N PHE A 326 11.31 -6.82 27.55
CA PHE A 326 11.18 -5.85 26.46
C PHE A 326 10.02 -4.87 26.72
N ALA A 327 8.83 -5.40 27.08
CA ALA A 327 7.67 -4.59 27.40
C ALA A 327 7.95 -3.58 28.53
N ARG A 328 8.61 -4.03 29.61
CA ARG A 328 8.96 -3.21 30.76
C ARG A 328 10.04 -2.17 30.41
N ALA A 329 11.14 -2.60 29.80
CA ALA A 329 12.27 -1.72 29.49
C ALA A 329 11.88 -0.65 28.44
N MET A 330 11.11 -1.02 27.43
CA MET A 330 10.58 -0.09 26.42
C MET A 330 9.61 0.91 27.06
N SER A 331 8.70 0.44 27.91
CA SER A 331 7.77 1.31 28.63
C SER A 331 8.49 2.33 29.49
N ASP A 332 9.49 1.91 30.26
CA ASP A 332 10.26 2.79 31.13
C ASP A 332 11.09 3.80 30.34
N ALA A 333 11.70 3.37 29.23
CA ALA A 333 12.49 4.25 28.37
C ALA A 333 11.61 5.31 27.69
N LEU A 334 10.45 4.90 27.18
CA LEU A 334 9.51 5.82 26.55
C LEU A 334 8.95 6.85 27.53
N LYS A 335 8.55 6.43 28.74
CA LYS A 335 8.09 7.35 29.78
C LYS A 335 9.13 8.39 30.14
N GLU A 336 10.42 8.00 30.19
CA GLU A 336 11.52 8.92 30.46
C GLU A 336 11.74 9.91 29.33
N ALA A 337 11.71 9.44 28.09
CA ALA A 337 12.04 10.26 26.92
C ALA A 337 10.87 11.12 26.44
N ASP A 338 9.63 10.62 26.58
CA ASP A 338 8.40 11.30 26.17
C ASP A 338 7.22 10.90 27.09
N PRO A 339 6.86 11.74 28.08
CA PRO A 339 5.75 11.44 28.99
C PRO A 339 4.38 11.30 28.34
N GLN A 340 4.22 11.74 27.07
CA GLN A 340 2.98 11.61 26.29
C GLN A 340 3.00 10.40 25.34
N ALA A 341 4.04 9.56 25.41
CA ALA A 341 4.21 8.44 24.50
C ALA A 341 3.00 7.50 24.51
N VAL A 342 2.60 7.11 23.31
CA VAL A 342 1.68 6.00 23.03
C VAL A 342 2.49 4.93 22.30
N TRP A 343 2.56 3.75 22.87
CA TRP A 343 3.23 2.64 22.21
C TRP A 343 2.31 1.94 21.22
N VAL A 344 2.84 1.62 20.05
CA VAL A 344 2.17 0.87 19.00
C VAL A 344 2.84 -0.49 18.88
N PRO A 345 2.38 -1.52 19.62
CA PRO A 345 2.77 -2.90 19.38
C PRO A 345 2.07 -3.40 18.12
N SER A 346 2.80 -4.11 17.25
CA SER A 346 2.22 -4.73 16.06
C SER A 346 1.84 -6.19 16.33
N SER A 347 0.65 -6.57 15.90
CA SER A 347 0.21 -7.98 15.95
C SER A 347 1.01 -8.88 15.02
N TRP A 348 1.83 -8.31 14.12
CA TRP A 348 2.72 -9.08 13.26
C TRP A 348 3.67 -9.94 14.09
N SER A 349 4.15 -9.41 15.21
CA SER A 349 4.98 -10.13 16.17
C SER A 349 4.26 -11.25 16.93
N PHE A 350 2.91 -11.21 17.02
CA PHE A 350 2.11 -12.20 17.72
C PHE A 350 1.78 -13.38 16.81
N ASP A 351 2.75 -14.24 16.58
CA ASP A 351 2.50 -15.45 15.83
C ASP A 351 1.77 -16.48 16.72
N LEU A 352 0.46 -16.59 16.48
CA LEU A 352 -0.43 -17.50 17.20
C LEU A 352 -0.49 -18.90 16.56
N SER A 353 0.47 -19.28 15.75
CA SER A 353 0.56 -20.57 15.08
C SER A 353 1.13 -21.69 15.98
N ALA A 354 1.08 -21.53 17.30
CA ALA A 354 1.51 -22.60 18.24
C ALA A 354 0.85 -23.95 17.97
N ASP A 355 -0.30 -23.95 17.30
CA ASP A 355 -1.00 -25.15 16.82
C ASP A 355 -0.54 -25.60 15.42
N ASP A 356 0.35 -24.84 14.77
CA ASP A 356 0.89 -25.15 13.45
C ASP A 356 2.42 -25.25 13.50
N PRO A 357 2.95 -26.49 13.74
CA PRO A 357 4.39 -26.71 13.85
C PRO A 357 5.16 -26.53 12.54
N GLY A 358 4.47 -26.12 11.46
CA GLY A 358 5.04 -25.93 10.14
C GLY A 358 5.63 -24.56 9.88
N ASN A 359 5.48 -23.56 10.78
CA ASN A 359 6.07 -22.24 10.59
C ASN A 359 7.34 -22.05 11.45
N PRO A 360 8.55 -22.40 10.93
CA PRO A 360 9.81 -22.31 11.68
C PRO A 360 10.33 -20.89 11.86
N TRP A 361 9.64 -19.88 11.33
CA TRP A 361 10.12 -18.53 11.13
C TRP A 361 9.90 -17.60 12.30
N GLN A 362 8.87 -17.86 13.09
CA GLN A 362 8.36 -16.92 14.06
C GLN A 362 8.47 -17.50 15.47
N ALA A 363 8.58 -16.63 16.44
CA ALA A 363 8.49 -16.98 17.83
C ALA A 363 7.02 -17.28 18.14
N ASN A 364 6.66 -18.56 18.23
CA ASN A 364 5.31 -19.00 18.58
C ASN A 364 4.84 -18.36 19.88
N TRP A 365 3.66 -17.74 19.84
CA TRP A 365 2.99 -17.17 20.99
C TRP A 365 1.74 -17.96 21.32
N THR A 366 1.45 -18.11 22.60
CA THR A 366 0.11 -18.45 23.04
C THR A 366 -0.75 -17.20 23.22
N VAL A 367 -2.06 -17.35 23.24
CA VAL A 367 -2.96 -16.22 23.49
C VAL A 367 -2.77 -15.64 24.90
N GLU A 368 -2.40 -16.46 25.87
CA GLU A 368 -2.08 -16.06 27.24
C GLU A 368 -0.79 -15.21 27.29
N GLU A 369 0.25 -15.61 26.57
CA GLU A 369 1.51 -14.85 26.48
C GLU A 369 1.30 -13.47 25.84
N VAL A 370 0.44 -13.36 24.82
CA VAL A 370 0.05 -12.06 24.25
C VAL A 370 -0.64 -11.18 25.29
N ARG A 371 -1.55 -11.76 26.10
CA ARG A 371 -2.21 -11.02 27.18
C ARG A 371 -1.20 -10.49 28.19
N GLU A 372 -0.34 -11.36 28.71
CA GLU A 372 0.70 -10.99 29.69
C GLU A 372 1.62 -9.88 29.14
N TYR A 373 2.00 -9.98 27.86
CA TYR A 373 2.84 -8.98 27.20
C TYR A 373 2.14 -7.62 27.11
N LEU A 374 0.89 -7.58 26.64
CA LEU A 374 0.13 -6.33 26.55
C LEU A 374 -0.13 -5.72 27.93
N ASP A 375 -0.46 -6.55 28.94
CA ASP A 375 -0.68 -6.10 30.31
C ASP A 375 0.61 -5.62 31.00
N ALA A 376 1.79 -6.08 30.56
CA ALA A 376 3.09 -5.61 31.05
C ALA A 376 3.47 -4.21 30.53
N ILE A 377 2.84 -3.74 29.45
CA ILE A 377 3.04 -2.39 28.92
C ILE A 377 2.39 -1.37 29.84
N SER A 378 3.19 -0.52 30.45
CA SER A 378 2.74 0.39 31.51
C SER A 378 2.48 1.82 31.04
N LEU A 379 2.27 2.03 29.73
CA LEU A 379 1.85 3.31 29.12
C LEU A 379 0.64 3.10 28.17
N PRO A 380 0.01 4.20 27.70
CA PRO A 380 -1.01 4.07 26.66
C PRO A 380 -0.49 3.30 25.46
N LEU A 381 -1.31 2.38 24.95
CA LEU A 381 -0.97 1.59 23.76
C LEU A 381 -2.12 1.51 22.79
N VAL A 382 -1.80 1.26 21.51
CA VAL A 382 -2.76 0.92 20.46
C VAL A 382 -2.18 -0.22 19.63
N VAL A 383 -2.77 -1.41 19.69
CA VAL A 383 -2.31 -2.56 18.91
C VAL A 383 -2.63 -2.33 17.43
N TRP A 384 -1.61 -2.36 16.57
CA TRP A 384 -1.82 -2.38 15.13
C TRP A 384 -1.93 -3.83 14.67
N ASP A 385 -3.18 -4.28 14.40
CA ASP A 385 -3.42 -5.59 13.82
C ASP A 385 -3.31 -5.50 12.30
N LEU A 386 -2.10 -5.69 11.78
CA LEU A 386 -1.76 -5.38 10.40
C LEU A 386 -2.50 -6.24 9.37
N TRP A 387 -2.95 -7.43 9.75
CA TRP A 387 -3.52 -8.43 8.86
C TRP A 387 -4.86 -8.97 9.37
N SER A 388 -5.74 -8.07 9.81
CA SER A 388 -7.04 -8.44 10.40
C SER A 388 -7.98 -9.11 9.39
N GLU A 389 -7.86 -8.77 8.09
CA GLU A 389 -8.79 -9.24 7.07
C GLU A 389 -8.66 -10.74 6.75
N GLU A 390 -7.53 -11.37 7.09
CA GLU A 390 -7.33 -12.81 6.89
C GLU A 390 -6.90 -13.56 8.14
N ALA A 391 -5.93 -13.05 8.89
CA ALA A 391 -5.41 -13.74 10.08
C ALA A 391 -6.37 -13.69 11.27
N GLU A 392 -7.26 -12.69 11.30
CA GLU A 392 -8.30 -12.52 12.32
C GLU A 392 -7.79 -12.70 13.78
N LYS A 393 -6.52 -12.26 14.05
CA LYS A 393 -5.87 -12.41 15.38
C LYS A 393 -6.69 -11.77 16.49
N TYR A 394 -7.42 -10.68 16.17
CA TYR A 394 -8.34 -10.04 17.10
C TYR A 394 -9.43 -10.98 17.62
N LEU A 395 -9.91 -11.95 16.85
CA LEU A 395 -10.88 -12.95 17.31
C LEU A 395 -10.24 -13.93 18.30
N ARG A 396 -9.02 -14.38 18.01
CA ARG A 396 -8.29 -15.33 18.86
C ARG A 396 -7.87 -14.73 20.20
N THR A 397 -7.60 -13.43 20.24
CA THR A 397 -7.19 -12.68 21.44
C THR A 397 -8.34 -11.96 22.14
N ASP A 398 -9.58 -12.37 21.88
CA ASP A 398 -10.79 -11.70 22.40
C ASP A 398 -10.72 -10.17 22.28
N TYR A 399 -10.46 -9.68 21.04
CA TYR A 399 -10.34 -8.26 20.69
C TYR A 399 -9.21 -7.56 21.47
N PHE A 400 -8.04 -8.21 21.53
CA PHE A 400 -6.86 -7.76 22.27
C PHE A 400 -7.18 -7.43 23.73
N TYR A 401 -8.03 -8.26 24.34
CA TYR A 401 -8.40 -8.20 25.77
C TYR A 401 -8.95 -6.84 26.21
N GLY A 402 -9.51 -6.07 25.28
CA GLY A 402 -10.09 -4.76 25.53
C GLY A 402 -9.09 -3.59 25.42
N HIS A 403 -7.84 -3.83 25.05
CA HIS A 403 -6.93 -2.74 24.67
C HIS A 403 -7.41 -2.01 23.40
N PRO A 404 -7.06 -0.73 23.20
CA PRO A 404 -7.25 -0.05 21.92
C PRO A 404 -6.50 -0.76 20.79
N TRP A 405 -7.11 -0.87 19.62
CA TRP A 405 -6.50 -1.54 18.48
C TRP A 405 -7.03 -1.03 17.14
N GLY A 406 -6.37 -1.40 16.07
CA GLY A 406 -6.74 -1.06 14.69
C GLY A 406 -6.93 -2.29 13.82
N PHE A 407 -7.95 -2.24 12.95
CA PHE A 407 -8.21 -3.25 11.93
C PHE A 407 -7.36 -2.98 10.70
N GLY A 408 -6.44 -3.87 10.39
CA GLY A 408 -5.50 -3.74 9.29
C GLY A 408 -5.82 -4.62 8.10
N VAL A 409 -5.54 -4.09 6.91
CA VAL A 409 -5.56 -4.77 5.63
C VAL A 409 -4.13 -4.80 5.10
N LEU A 410 -3.51 -5.98 5.07
CA LEU A 410 -2.15 -6.16 4.57
C LEU A 410 -2.18 -6.74 3.17
N HIS A 411 -1.54 -6.05 2.21
CA HIS A 411 -1.78 -6.33 0.81
C HIS A 411 -0.51 -6.19 -0.06
N SER A 412 -0.51 -6.91 -1.19
CA SER A 412 0.56 -6.84 -2.21
C SER A 412 1.93 -7.28 -1.71
N PHE A 413 1.99 -8.40 -0.97
CA PHE A 413 3.22 -8.99 -0.48
C PHE A 413 4.26 -9.21 -1.56
N GLY A 414 5.53 -8.93 -1.24
CA GLY A 414 6.65 -9.05 -2.17
C GLY A 414 6.50 -8.15 -3.38
N ALA A 415 5.79 -7.02 -3.25
CA ALA A 415 5.47 -6.12 -4.36
C ALA A 415 4.71 -6.77 -5.52
N GLY A 416 3.90 -7.79 -5.24
CA GLY A 416 3.12 -8.52 -6.25
C GLY A 416 2.24 -7.60 -7.10
N SER A 417 2.66 -7.36 -8.33
CA SER A 417 1.99 -6.44 -9.27
C SER A 417 0.89 -7.14 -10.07
N TYR A 418 -0.14 -7.64 -9.41
CA TYR A 418 -1.31 -8.28 -10.03
C TYR A 418 -2.60 -7.82 -9.35
N LEU A 419 -3.73 -8.04 -10.02
CA LEU A 419 -5.05 -7.70 -9.50
C LEU A 419 -5.52 -8.81 -8.55
N HIS A 420 -5.77 -8.47 -7.28
CA HIS A 420 -6.20 -9.44 -6.27
C HIS A 420 -6.87 -8.77 -5.06
N GLY A 421 -7.51 -9.58 -4.21
CA GLY A 421 -8.16 -9.17 -2.97
C GLY A 421 -9.64 -9.59 -2.92
N ASP A 422 -10.13 -9.98 -1.75
CA ASP A 422 -11.53 -10.36 -1.55
C ASP A 422 -12.40 -9.13 -1.26
N VAL A 423 -12.85 -8.45 -2.32
CA VAL A 423 -13.65 -7.22 -2.22
C VAL A 423 -14.93 -7.40 -1.41
N ARG A 424 -15.71 -8.46 -1.70
CA ARG A 424 -16.97 -8.71 -0.97
C ARG A 424 -16.70 -9.18 0.46
N GLY A 425 -15.68 -10.00 0.64
CA GLY A 425 -15.28 -10.49 1.95
C GLY A 425 -14.82 -9.36 2.86
N LEU A 426 -14.01 -8.43 2.36
CA LEU A 426 -13.57 -7.26 3.15
C LEU A 426 -14.76 -6.41 3.61
N ILE A 427 -15.71 -6.08 2.71
CA ILE A 427 -16.93 -5.35 3.09
C ILE A 427 -17.69 -6.09 4.21
N ASN A 428 -17.87 -7.39 4.05
CA ASN A 428 -18.61 -8.21 5.02
C ASN A 428 -17.88 -8.30 6.38
N ARG A 429 -16.54 -8.41 6.38
CA ARG A 429 -15.74 -8.46 7.62
C ARG A 429 -15.81 -7.14 8.36
N VAL A 430 -15.65 -6.02 7.68
CA VAL A 430 -15.77 -4.69 8.30
C VAL A 430 -17.19 -4.45 8.82
N HIS A 431 -18.23 -4.87 8.10
CA HIS A 431 -19.61 -4.78 8.60
C HIS A 431 -19.84 -5.65 9.83
N ARG A 432 -19.26 -6.84 9.91
CA ARG A 432 -19.31 -7.65 11.14
C ARG A 432 -18.61 -6.93 12.28
N LEU A 433 -17.42 -6.40 12.04
CA LEU A 433 -16.62 -5.68 13.03
C LEU A 433 -17.37 -4.51 13.66
N ILE A 434 -17.93 -3.62 12.84
CA ILE A 434 -18.61 -2.40 13.34
C ILE A 434 -19.92 -2.70 14.08
N ASN A 435 -20.49 -3.90 13.94
CA ASN A 435 -21.66 -4.36 14.64
C ASN A 435 -21.34 -5.26 15.86
N GLU A 436 -20.05 -5.53 16.13
CA GLU A 436 -19.61 -6.36 17.24
C GLU A 436 -19.35 -5.52 18.49
N PRO A 437 -20.12 -5.67 19.58
CA PRO A 437 -19.95 -4.87 20.79
C PRO A 437 -18.56 -5.00 21.45
N LYS A 438 -17.88 -6.15 21.29
CA LYS A 438 -16.53 -6.35 21.81
C LYS A 438 -15.48 -5.55 21.05
N ALA A 439 -15.76 -5.18 19.80
CA ALA A 439 -14.86 -4.39 18.95
C ALA A 439 -14.91 -2.88 19.21
N LYS A 440 -15.62 -2.42 20.24
CA LYS A 440 -15.80 -0.98 20.54
C LYS A 440 -14.52 -0.17 20.70
N ASN A 441 -13.40 -0.84 21.00
CA ASN A 441 -12.07 -0.23 21.14
C ASN A 441 -11.26 -0.25 19.84
N CYS A 442 -11.85 -0.71 18.72
CA CYS A 442 -11.28 -0.60 17.39
C CYS A 442 -11.65 0.76 16.80
N ASP A 443 -10.76 1.74 16.92
CA ASP A 443 -11.00 3.11 16.44
C ASP A 443 -9.96 3.57 15.39
N LEU A 444 -9.23 2.60 14.83
CA LEU A 444 -8.20 2.78 13.82
C LEU A 444 -8.43 1.79 12.66
N PHE A 445 -8.29 2.28 11.43
CA PHE A 445 -8.22 1.45 10.22
C PHE A 445 -6.84 1.62 9.58
N LEU A 446 -6.20 0.50 9.24
CA LEU A 446 -4.85 0.45 8.67
C LEU A 446 -4.93 -0.09 7.24
N THR A 447 -4.29 0.59 6.31
CA THR A 447 -4.08 0.10 4.94
C THR A 447 -2.60 -0.12 4.73
N GLN A 448 -2.18 -1.38 4.86
CA GLN A 448 -0.77 -1.80 4.85
C GLN A 448 -0.40 -2.37 3.49
N GLU A 449 0.07 -1.54 2.58
CA GLU A 449 0.40 -1.93 1.21
C GLU A 449 1.91 -1.92 0.96
N GLU A 450 2.45 -3.01 0.45
CA GLU A 450 3.87 -3.06 0.07
C GLU A 450 4.14 -2.40 -1.28
N ILE A 451 3.14 -2.35 -2.17
CA ILE A 451 3.24 -1.65 -3.45
C ILE A 451 2.02 -0.76 -3.67
N VAL A 452 2.26 0.49 -4.05
CA VAL A 452 1.21 1.52 -4.17
C VAL A 452 0.77 1.81 -5.61
N HIS A 453 1.38 1.16 -6.61
CA HIS A 453 1.12 1.45 -8.02
C HIS A 453 0.09 0.53 -8.67
N TYR A 454 -0.33 -0.53 -7.99
CA TYR A 454 -1.27 -1.51 -8.48
C TYR A 454 -2.52 -1.55 -7.61
N ASN A 455 -3.54 -2.24 -8.09
CA ASN A 455 -4.70 -2.60 -7.29
C ASN A 455 -5.54 -1.42 -6.76
N GLY A 456 -5.55 -0.30 -7.49
CA GLY A 456 -6.26 0.91 -7.09
C GLY A 456 -7.74 0.69 -6.76
N PHE A 457 -8.40 -0.28 -7.40
CA PHE A 457 -9.78 -0.65 -7.08
C PHE A 457 -9.93 -1.15 -5.63
N PHE A 458 -9.01 -1.98 -5.16
CA PHE A 458 -9.06 -2.51 -3.81
C PHE A 458 -8.71 -1.44 -2.75
N PHE A 459 -7.71 -0.61 -3.00
CA PHE A 459 -7.30 0.45 -2.06
C PHE A 459 -8.31 1.60 -1.96
N GLU A 460 -9.02 1.92 -3.04
CA GLU A 460 -10.15 2.86 -2.97
C GLU A 460 -11.29 2.32 -2.08
N LEU A 461 -11.51 1.00 -2.08
CA LEU A 461 -12.44 0.38 -1.13
C LEU A 461 -11.96 0.54 0.31
N CYS A 462 -10.67 0.29 0.59
CA CYS A 462 -10.09 0.48 1.92
C CYS A 462 -10.28 1.93 2.40
N ALA A 463 -10.01 2.91 1.54
CA ALA A 463 -10.22 4.32 1.87
C ALA A 463 -11.68 4.66 2.20
N GLN A 464 -12.66 4.09 1.47
CA GLN A 464 -14.07 4.30 1.78
C GLN A 464 -14.50 3.61 3.08
N LEU A 465 -14.03 2.39 3.32
CA LEU A 465 -14.32 1.65 4.55
C LEU A 465 -13.69 2.31 5.77
N SER A 466 -12.49 2.88 5.65
CA SER A 466 -11.82 3.59 6.74
C SER A 466 -12.54 4.86 7.17
N TRP A 467 -13.20 5.56 6.24
CA TRP A 467 -13.94 6.77 6.54
C TRP A 467 -15.33 6.48 7.10
N ASN A 468 -16.18 5.81 6.33
CA ASN A 468 -17.53 5.47 6.74
C ASN A 468 -17.99 4.15 6.12
N PRO A 469 -17.79 3.01 6.81
CA PRO A 469 -18.17 1.69 6.29
C PRO A 469 -19.68 1.47 6.21
N ILE A 470 -20.50 2.19 7.00
CA ILE A 470 -21.94 1.93 7.15
C ILE A 470 -22.68 1.90 5.80
N PRO A 471 -22.51 2.88 4.89
CA PRO A 471 -23.23 2.87 3.61
C PRO A 471 -22.54 2.05 2.52
N VAL A 472 -21.37 1.44 2.76
CA VAL A 472 -20.61 0.75 1.75
C VAL A 472 -21.19 -0.63 1.51
N THR A 473 -21.83 -0.81 0.35
CA THR A 473 -22.18 -2.12 -0.21
C THR A 473 -21.40 -2.33 -1.49
N PHE A 474 -21.22 -3.57 -1.92
CA PHE A 474 -20.51 -3.83 -3.17
C PHE A 474 -21.11 -3.07 -4.36
N GLU A 475 -22.44 -3.08 -4.50
CA GLU A 475 -23.13 -2.41 -5.61
C GLU A 475 -22.91 -0.89 -5.58
N ARG A 476 -23.02 -0.27 -4.41
CA ARG A 476 -22.80 1.17 -4.25
C ARG A 476 -21.33 1.53 -4.49
N TYR A 477 -20.41 0.72 -3.98
CA TYR A 477 -18.99 0.91 -4.20
C TYR A 477 -18.64 0.87 -5.68
N LEU A 478 -19.04 -0.20 -6.38
CA LEU A 478 -18.77 -0.39 -7.80
C LEU A 478 -19.31 0.76 -8.66
N ALA A 479 -20.58 1.11 -8.47
CA ALA A 479 -21.21 2.20 -9.23
C ALA A 479 -20.51 3.54 -8.97
N THR A 480 -20.13 3.81 -7.72
CA THR A 480 -19.43 5.04 -7.34
C THR A 480 -18.02 5.09 -7.93
N TYR A 481 -17.24 4.01 -7.82
CA TYR A 481 -15.91 3.89 -8.39
C TYR A 481 -15.93 4.14 -9.90
N CYS A 482 -16.77 3.40 -10.63
CA CYS A 482 -16.86 3.53 -12.09
C CYS A 482 -17.30 4.94 -12.51
N ARG A 483 -18.30 5.52 -11.84
CA ARG A 483 -18.79 6.87 -12.13
C ARG A 483 -17.69 7.92 -11.90
N ARG A 484 -16.96 7.83 -10.79
CA ARG A 484 -15.88 8.78 -10.46
C ARG A 484 -14.69 8.64 -11.42
N ARG A 485 -14.32 7.43 -11.78
CA ARG A 485 -13.14 7.13 -12.60
C ARG A 485 -13.37 7.40 -14.09
N TYR A 486 -14.55 7.06 -14.62
CA TYR A 486 -14.82 7.12 -16.06
C TYR A 486 -15.90 8.14 -16.47
N GLY A 487 -16.62 8.71 -15.52
CA GLY A 487 -17.80 9.54 -15.78
C GLY A 487 -19.09 8.72 -15.76
N ALA A 488 -20.26 9.38 -15.81
CA ALA A 488 -21.54 8.74 -15.57
C ALA A 488 -21.87 7.65 -16.60
N GLU A 489 -21.83 7.97 -17.90
CA GLU A 489 -22.23 7.06 -18.98
C GLU A 489 -21.21 5.93 -19.19
N ALA A 490 -19.93 6.30 -19.35
CA ALA A 490 -18.88 5.31 -19.54
C ALA A 490 -18.71 4.44 -18.31
N GLY A 491 -18.82 5.01 -17.11
CA GLY A 491 -18.77 4.27 -15.86
C GLY A 491 -19.82 3.16 -15.79
N LYS A 492 -21.08 3.49 -16.09
CA LYS A 492 -22.16 2.51 -16.15
C LYS A 492 -21.89 1.39 -17.17
N SER A 493 -21.31 1.74 -18.32
CA SER A 493 -20.95 0.77 -19.37
C SER A 493 -19.81 -0.15 -18.95
N LEU A 494 -18.93 0.29 -18.04
CA LEU A 494 -17.78 -0.49 -17.56
C LEU A 494 -18.05 -1.29 -16.27
N GLU A 495 -19.15 -1.04 -15.56
CA GLU A 495 -19.51 -1.85 -14.37
C GLU A 495 -19.50 -3.37 -14.64
N PRO A 496 -20.01 -3.89 -15.78
CA PRO A 496 -19.94 -5.33 -16.05
C PRO A 496 -18.51 -5.88 -16.13
N ALA A 497 -17.54 -5.09 -16.64
CA ALA A 497 -16.14 -5.51 -16.69
C ALA A 497 -15.60 -5.70 -15.27
N TRP A 498 -15.83 -4.75 -14.36
CA TRP A 498 -15.42 -4.86 -12.96
C TRP A 498 -16.13 -6.00 -12.22
N ARG A 499 -17.39 -6.30 -12.55
CA ARG A 499 -18.07 -7.49 -12.00
C ARG A 499 -17.37 -8.78 -12.42
N HIS A 500 -16.91 -8.88 -13.67
CA HIS A 500 -16.10 -10.03 -14.09
C HIS A 500 -14.82 -10.18 -13.27
N LEU A 501 -14.16 -9.05 -12.93
CA LEU A 501 -12.97 -9.06 -12.08
C LEU A 501 -13.29 -9.47 -10.63
N VAL A 502 -14.40 -8.97 -10.07
CA VAL A 502 -14.83 -9.34 -8.71
C VAL A 502 -15.26 -10.80 -8.59
N ASP A 503 -15.76 -11.37 -9.67
CA ASP A 503 -16.10 -12.79 -9.72
C ASP A 503 -14.89 -13.70 -10.05
N THR A 504 -13.69 -13.13 -10.19
CA THR A 504 -12.42 -13.82 -10.49
C THR A 504 -11.30 -13.37 -9.55
N VAL A 505 -10.47 -12.45 -10.02
CA VAL A 505 -9.24 -12.00 -9.31
C VAL A 505 -9.51 -11.23 -8.02
N TYR A 506 -10.69 -10.65 -7.85
CA TYR A 506 -11.13 -10.01 -6.61
C TYR A 506 -12.15 -10.85 -5.82
N GLY A 507 -12.16 -12.16 -6.04
CA GLY A 507 -13.06 -13.09 -5.37
C GLY A 507 -12.47 -13.68 -4.08
N PRO A 508 -13.25 -14.51 -3.37
CA PRO A 508 -12.90 -15.00 -2.03
C PRO A 508 -11.65 -15.89 -1.95
N GLU A 509 -11.19 -16.43 -3.08
CA GLU A 509 -9.96 -17.23 -3.12
C GLU A 509 -8.72 -16.39 -3.36
N SER A 510 -8.86 -15.13 -3.66
CA SER A 510 -7.76 -14.26 -4.00
C SER A 510 -7.15 -13.59 -2.77
N GLY A 511 -6.90 -14.31 -1.71
CA GLY A 511 -6.39 -13.75 -0.46
C GLY A 511 -5.34 -12.63 -0.61
N THR A 512 -5.18 -11.82 0.40
CA THR A 512 -4.37 -10.60 0.31
C THR A 512 -2.88 -10.85 0.46
N VAL A 513 -2.51 -11.94 1.11
CA VAL A 513 -1.10 -12.28 1.44
C VAL A 513 -0.62 -13.51 0.71
N LYS A 514 -1.52 -14.43 0.41
CA LYS A 514 -1.13 -15.74 -0.08
C LYS A 514 -0.84 -15.71 -1.58
N ILE A 515 0.31 -16.23 -1.95
CA ILE A 515 0.92 -16.31 -3.29
C ILE A 515 0.11 -17.18 -4.28
N ILE A 516 -1.19 -17.33 -4.07
CA ILE A 516 -2.01 -18.33 -4.76
C ILE A 516 -2.37 -17.92 -6.18
N LEU A 517 -2.55 -16.62 -6.42
CA LEU A 517 -2.87 -16.08 -7.75
C LEU A 517 -1.64 -15.61 -8.54
N ASP A 518 -0.47 -15.70 -7.96
CA ASP A 518 0.75 -15.25 -8.60
C ASP A 518 0.94 -15.93 -9.95
N PRO A 519 1.39 -15.19 -10.96
CA PRO A 519 1.76 -15.77 -12.24
C PRO A 519 2.91 -16.78 -12.08
N LEU A 520 2.76 -17.98 -12.63
CA LEU A 520 3.76 -19.05 -12.46
C LEU A 520 5.12 -18.74 -13.08
N TYR A 521 5.25 -17.73 -13.96
CA TYR A 521 6.55 -17.30 -14.49
C TYR A 521 7.37 -16.45 -13.51
N TRP A 522 6.76 -15.92 -12.47
CA TRP A 522 7.51 -15.14 -11.46
C TRP A 522 8.49 -15.99 -10.67
N PHE A 523 8.21 -17.27 -10.54
CA PHE A 523 9.00 -18.21 -9.76
C PHE A 523 9.92 -19.04 -10.65
N ARG A 524 10.91 -19.71 -10.05
CA ARG A 524 11.67 -20.79 -10.71
C ARG A 524 10.71 -21.95 -10.98
N PRO A 525 10.34 -22.26 -12.24
CA PRO A 525 9.44 -23.38 -12.50
C PRO A 525 10.08 -24.72 -12.09
N ASP A 526 9.31 -25.59 -11.47
CA ASP A 526 9.64 -26.98 -11.14
C ASP A 526 8.48 -27.92 -11.53
N LEU A 527 8.57 -29.18 -11.16
CA LEU A 527 7.49 -30.14 -11.51
C LEU A 527 6.26 -29.98 -10.60
N GLU A 528 6.41 -29.45 -9.41
CA GLU A 528 5.28 -29.22 -8.50
C GLU A 528 4.48 -27.99 -8.92
N LEU A 529 5.15 -26.96 -9.45
CA LEU A 529 4.59 -25.64 -9.74
C LEU A 529 3.88 -25.02 -8.52
N LEU A 530 4.31 -25.43 -7.33
CA LEU A 530 3.79 -24.99 -6.05
C LEU A 530 4.75 -23.95 -5.50
N HIS A 531 4.27 -22.71 -5.44
CA HIS A 531 5.04 -21.60 -4.88
C HIS A 531 4.28 -21.07 -3.67
N GLY A 532 4.99 -20.74 -2.61
CA GLY A 532 4.45 -20.29 -1.36
C GLY A 532 4.71 -21.28 -0.23
N TRP A 533 3.98 -21.09 0.84
CA TRP A 533 4.12 -21.90 2.04
C TRP A 533 3.55 -23.31 1.82
N PRO A 534 4.16 -24.37 2.38
CA PRO A 534 3.69 -25.74 2.20
C PRO A 534 2.21 -25.95 2.56
N GLU A 535 1.71 -25.22 3.56
CA GLU A 535 0.32 -25.26 4.00
C GLU A 535 -0.67 -24.74 2.95
N ASP A 536 -0.23 -23.94 1.98
CA ASP A 536 -1.07 -23.42 0.92
C ASP A 536 -1.18 -24.35 -0.30
N ALA A 537 -0.50 -25.47 -0.31
CA ALA A 537 -0.45 -26.39 -1.46
C ALA A 537 -1.85 -26.86 -1.90
N GLU A 538 -2.71 -27.25 -0.97
CA GLU A 538 -4.06 -27.71 -1.30
C GLU A 538 -4.96 -26.56 -1.78
N ARG A 539 -4.82 -25.38 -1.20
CA ARG A 539 -5.52 -24.17 -1.64
C ARG A 539 -5.06 -23.76 -3.05
N SER A 540 -3.76 -23.83 -3.31
CA SER A 540 -3.19 -23.56 -4.65
C SER A 540 -3.73 -24.54 -5.70
N LYS A 541 -3.78 -25.82 -5.40
CA LYS A 541 -4.36 -26.84 -6.28
C LYS A 541 -5.84 -26.60 -6.55
N ALA A 542 -6.62 -26.26 -5.53
CA ALA A 542 -8.03 -25.92 -5.67
C ALA A 542 -8.24 -24.69 -6.57
N LEU A 543 -7.39 -23.69 -6.47
CA LEU A 543 -7.43 -22.51 -7.32
C LEU A 543 -7.05 -22.83 -8.77
N TRP A 544 -6.04 -23.67 -8.98
CA TRP A 544 -5.67 -24.09 -10.33
C TRP A 544 -6.81 -24.76 -11.07
N ALA A 545 -7.61 -25.56 -10.37
CA ALA A 545 -8.81 -26.15 -10.94
C ALA A 545 -9.86 -25.10 -11.39
N ARG A 546 -9.83 -23.90 -10.82
CA ARG A 546 -10.74 -22.78 -11.14
C ARG A 546 -10.21 -21.81 -12.20
N ARG A 547 -8.88 -21.67 -12.34
CA ARG A 547 -8.26 -20.76 -13.30
C ARG A 547 -8.83 -20.85 -14.75
N PRO A 548 -9.19 -22.02 -15.28
CA PRO A 548 -9.82 -22.09 -16.60
C PRO A 548 -11.09 -21.24 -16.73
N ALA A 549 -11.85 -21.07 -15.64
CA ALA A 549 -13.05 -20.21 -15.63
C ALA A 549 -12.72 -18.70 -15.54
N PHE A 550 -11.51 -18.32 -15.15
CA PHE A 550 -11.09 -16.91 -15.06
C PHE A 550 -10.80 -16.33 -16.44
N VAL A 551 -10.12 -17.09 -17.31
CA VAL A 551 -9.68 -16.64 -18.63
C VAL A 551 -10.81 -16.05 -19.48
N PRO A 552 -11.98 -16.70 -19.68
CA PRO A 552 -13.06 -16.12 -20.46
C PRO A 552 -13.68 -14.88 -19.81
N ARG A 553 -13.72 -14.79 -18.46
CA ARG A 553 -14.24 -13.62 -17.76
C ARG A 553 -13.30 -12.42 -17.88
N LEU A 554 -12.00 -12.62 -17.73
CA LEU A 554 -10.99 -11.58 -17.95
C LEU A 554 -11.01 -11.10 -19.41
N ARG A 555 -11.13 -12.01 -20.37
CA ARG A 555 -11.33 -11.68 -21.78
C ARG A 555 -12.55 -10.79 -21.98
N SER A 556 -13.70 -11.17 -21.41
CA SER A 556 -14.93 -10.37 -21.48
C SER A 556 -14.74 -8.97 -20.88
N ALA A 557 -14.01 -8.85 -19.77
CA ALA A 557 -13.68 -7.54 -19.18
C ALA A 557 -12.85 -6.69 -20.16
N VAL A 558 -11.82 -7.26 -20.79
CA VAL A 558 -11.02 -6.59 -21.82
C VAL A 558 -11.89 -6.14 -23.01
N GLU A 559 -12.75 -7.01 -23.53
CA GLU A 559 -13.65 -6.70 -24.65
C GLU A 559 -14.62 -5.56 -24.32
N ILE A 560 -15.14 -5.51 -23.09
CA ILE A 560 -16.00 -4.42 -22.62
C ILE A 560 -15.22 -3.10 -22.59
N PHE A 561 -13.97 -3.07 -22.11
CA PHE A 561 -13.14 -1.87 -22.18
C PHE A 561 -12.88 -1.44 -23.63
N LEU A 562 -12.53 -2.36 -24.52
CA LEU A 562 -12.29 -2.08 -25.95
C LEU A 562 -13.55 -1.56 -26.67
N SER A 563 -14.74 -1.82 -26.16
CA SER A 563 -16.01 -1.28 -26.69
C SER A 563 -16.19 0.22 -26.40
N GLN A 564 -15.27 0.84 -25.63
CA GLN A 564 -15.32 2.26 -25.25
C GLN A 564 -14.16 3.08 -25.89
N PRO A 565 -14.08 3.18 -27.24
CA PRO A 565 -12.91 3.75 -27.91
C PRO A 565 -12.69 5.23 -27.60
N ASP A 566 -13.75 6.02 -27.43
CA ASP A 566 -13.63 7.43 -27.09
C ASP A 566 -13.09 7.65 -25.66
N LEU A 567 -13.52 6.82 -24.71
CA LEU A 567 -12.99 6.84 -23.36
C LEU A 567 -11.49 6.48 -23.38
N LEU A 568 -11.12 5.38 -24.05
CA LEU A 568 -9.71 4.96 -24.13
C LEU A 568 -8.80 5.98 -24.84
N ARG A 569 -9.35 6.85 -25.69
CA ARG A 569 -8.61 7.93 -26.32
C ARG A 569 -8.37 9.11 -25.39
N THR A 570 -9.27 9.39 -24.45
CA THR A 570 -9.31 10.63 -23.66
C THR A 570 -9.05 10.44 -22.16
N ASN A 571 -9.09 9.20 -21.65
CA ASN A 571 -8.92 8.88 -20.23
C ASN A 571 -7.75 7.92 -20.05
N GLU A 572 -6.64 8.44 -19.52
CA GLU A 572 -5.42 7.68 -19.28
C GLU A 572 -5.61 6.58 -18.24
N MET A 573 -6.43 6.82 -17.20
CA MET A 573 -6.75 5.81 -16.19
C MET A 573 -7.50 4.61 -16.79
N ALA A 574 -8.43 4.84 -17.74
CA ALA A 574 -9.11 3.75 -18.42
C ALA A 574 -8.16 2.94 -19.32
N ARG A 575 -7.17 3.60 -19.95
CA ARG A 575 -6.10 2.92 -20.70
C ARG A 575 -5.25 2.06 -19.79
N ARG A 576 -4.89 2.57 -18.63
CA ARG A 576 -4.14 1.83 -17.62
C ARG A 576 -4.92 0.60 -17.16
N ASP A 577 -6.20 0.75 -16.79
CA ASP A 577 -7.03 -0.36 -16.35
C ASP A 577 -7.12 -1.44 -17.46
N LEU A 578 -7.22 -1.04 -18.72
CA LEU A 578 -7.17 -1.99 -19.85
C LEU A 578 -5.84 -2.74 -19.90
N VAL A 579 -4.70 -2.06 -19.69
CA VAL A 579 -3.38 -2.70 -19.66
C VAL A 579 -3.28 -3.68 -18.50
N ASP A 580 -3.70 -3.29 -17.29
CA ASP A 580 -3.65 -4.12 -16.10
C ASP A 580 -4.51 -5.38 -16.26
N ILE A 581 -5.74 -5.24 -16.75
CA ILE A 581 -6.67 -6.37 -16.99
C ILE A 581 -6.14 -7.30 -18.09
N ALA A 582 -5.62 -6.75 -19.18
CA ALA A 582 -5.05 -7.54 -20.28
C ALA A 582 -3.75 -8.24 -19.82
N SER A 583 -2.93 -7.57 -19.02
CA SER A 583 -1.74 -8.13 -18.40
C SER A 583 -2.10 -9.33 -17.52
N GLN A 584 -3.12 -9.21 -16.67
CA GLN A 584 -3.63 -10.30 -15.84
C GLN A 584 -4.17 -11.45 -16.69
N TRP A 585 -4.94 -11.14 -17.74
CA TRP A 585 -5.47 -12.16 -18.68
C TRP A 585 -4.36 -12.98 -19.35
N ILE A 586 -3.27 -12.35 -19.79
CA ILE A 586 -2.10 -13.04 -20.34
C ILE A 586 -1.46 -13.95 -19.27
N SER A 587 -1.32 -13.46 -18.03
CA SER A 587 -0.71 -14.21 -16.92
C SER A 587 -1.52 -15.48 -16.57
N GLU A 588 -2.84 -15.41 -16.57
CA GLU A 588 -3.70 -16.58 -16.33
C GLU A 588 -3.58 -17.61 -17.46
N ARG A 589 -3.56 -17.17 -18.72
CA ARG A 589 -3.33 -18.04 -19.88
C ARG A 589 -1.97 -18.72 -19.83
N PHE A 590 -0.94 -17.97 -19.47
CA PHE A 590 0.41 -18.50 -19.29
C PHE A 590 0.46 -19.59 -18.22
N SER A 591 -0.12 -19.33 -17.05
CA SER A 591 -0.13 -20.31 -15.95
C SER A 591 -0.79 -21.61 -16.36
N LEU A 592 -1.92 -21.55 -17.10
CA LEU A 592 -2.57 -22.74 -17.65
C LEU A 592 -1.72 -23.45 -18.68
N ALA A 593 -1.03 -22.73 -19.58
CA ALA A 593 -0.14 -23.32 -20.57
C ALA A 593 1.05 -24.03 -19.92
N LEU A 594 1.63 -23.45 -18.87
CA LEU A 594 2.74 -24.05 -18.15
C LEU A 594 2.33 -25.35 -17.42
N ILE A 595 1.15 -25.33 -16.79
CA ILE A 595 0.57 -26.53 -16.16
C ILE A 595 0.37 -27.63 -17.21
N ARG A 596 -0.16 -27.32 -18.40
CA ARG A 596 -0.30 -28.29 -19.51
C ARG A 596 1.03 -28.83 -20.01
N ALA A 597 2.05 -27.96 -20.15
CA ALA A 597 3.37 -28.41 -20.55
C ALA A 597 3.94 -29.42 -19.52
N ARG A 598 3.81 -29.13 -18.21
CA ARG A 598 4.21 -30.04 -17.15
C ARG A 598 3.43 -31.37 -17.21
N ASP A 599 2.10 -31.32 -17.37
CA ASP A 599 1.26 -32.51 -17.39
C ASP A 599 1.52 -33.37 -18.64
N ALA A 600 1.75 -32.75 -19.80
CA ALA A 600 2.15 -33.46 -21.02
C ALA A 600 3.53 -34.12 -20.87
N PHE A 601 4.49 -33.45 -20.20
CA PHE A 601 5.77 -34.05 -19.85
C PHE A 601 5.61 -35.28 -18.95
N LEU A 602 4.83 -35.17 -17.87
CA LEU A 602 4.56 -36.30 -16.97
C LEU A 602 3.80 -37.44 -17.67
N GLY A 603 2.91 -37.09 -18.59
CA GLY A 603 2.19 -38.03 -19.44
C GLY A 603 2.98 -38.60 -20.63
N GLN A 604 4.24 -38.19 -20.83
CA GLN A 604 5.09 -38.57 -21.95
C GLN A 604 4.48 -38.27 -23.32
N ASP A 605 3.70 -37.19 -23.43
CA ASP A 605 3.11 -36.72 -24.69
C ASP A 605 3.95 -35.56 -25.26
N ALA A 606 4.88 -35.91 -26.14
CA ALA A 606 5.78 -34.95 -26.78
C ALA A 606 5.05 -33.92 -27.66
N GLY A 607 3.93 -34.30 -28.29
CA GLY A 607 3.16 -33.39 -29.14
C GLY A 607 2.47 -32.31 -28.32
N ALA A 608 1.69 -32.72 -27.33
CA ALA A 608 1.01 -31.80 -26.41
C ALA A 608 2.02 -30.91 -25.64
N PHE A 609 3.19 -31.48 -25.27
CA PHE A 609 4.27 -30.70 -24.63
C PHE A 609 4.77 -29.56 -25.53
N GLU A 610 5.12 -29.86 -26.81
CA GLU A 610 5.66 -28.84 -27.71
C GLU A 610 4.63 -27.75 -28.03
N ASP A 611 3.35 -28.10 -28.15
CA ASP A 611 2.30 -27.10 -28.36
C ASP A 611 2.15 -26.18 -27.14
N ALA A 612 2.10 -26.73 -25.94
CA ALA A 612 2.02 -25.95 -24.71
C ALA A 612 3.27 -25.07 -24.49
N ALA A 613 4.48 -25.60 -24.75
CA ALA A 613 5.74 -24.88 -24.63
C ALA A 613 5.81 -23.66 -25.56
N LYS A 614 5.36 -23.79 -26.80
CA LYS A 614 5.27 -22.66 -27.75
C LYS A 614 4.33 -21.57 -27.23
N VAL A 615 3.18 -21.98 -26.68
CA VAL A 615 2.20 -21.04 -26.09
C VAL A 615 2.82 -20.28 -24.91
N CYS A 616 3.52 -20.95 -24.00
CA CYS A 616 4.21 -20.30 -22.87
C CYS A 616 5.12 -19.18 -23.34
N LEU A 617 6.04 -19.47 -24.28
CA LEU A 617 7.01 -18.48 -24.74
C LEU A 617 6.37 -17.33 -25.50
N ARG A 618 5.35 -17.61 -26.35
CA ARG A 618 4.60 -16.59 -27.06
C ARG A 618 3.88 -15.65 -26.10
N LEU A 619 3.22 -16.16 -25.06
CA LEU A 619 2.51 -15.35 -24.07
C LEU A 619 3.46 -14.43 -23.30
N LEU A 620 4.68 -14.84 -22.99
CA LEU A 620 5.69 -13.97 -22.37
C LEU A 620 6.17 -12.89 -23.35
N ASP A 621 6.25 -13.14 -24.66
CA ASP A 621 6.54 -12.10 -25.65
C ASP A 621 5.39 -11.07 -25.74
N GLU A 622 4.13 -11.54 -25.79
CA GLU A 622 2.94 -10.71 -25.77
C GLU A 622 2.89 -9.84 -24.51
N LYS A 623 3.18 -10.43 -23.35
CA LYS A 623 3.27 -9.73 -22.06
C LYS A 623 4.35 -8.64 -22.07
N THR A 624 5.55 -9.00 -22.53
CA THR A 624 6.67 -8.06 -22.67
C THR A 624 6.29 -6.87 -23.55
N ARG A 625 5.70 -7.13 -24.74
CA ARG A 625 5.26 -6.08 -25.67
C ARG A 625 4.22 -5.16 -25.06
N LEU A 626 3.23 -5.72 -24.32
CA LEU A 626 2.19 -4.94 -23.66
C LEU A 626 2.80 -4.04 -22.56
N LEU A 627 3.66 -4.57 -21.69
CA LEU A 627 4.28 -3.81 -20.61
C LEU A 627 5.22 -2.72 -21.17
N ALA A 628 5.99 -3.01 -22.22
CA ALA A 628 6.87 -2.03 -22.87
C ALA A 628 6.11 -0.83 -23.46
N SER A 629 4.82 -1.00 -23.80
CA SER A 629 3.96 0.07 -24.31
C SER A 629 3.48 1.06 -23.23
N TRP A 630 3.69 0.73 -21.93
CA TRP A 630 3.22 1.55 -20.81
C TRP A 630 4.41 2.05 -19.96
N PRO A 631 4.76 3.36 -19.99
CA PRO A 631 5.98 3.87 -19.35
C PRO A 631 6.18 3.47 -17.88
N PRO A 632 5.16 3.43 -17.00
CA PRO A 632 5.32 2.98 -15.62
C PRO A 632 5.75 1.52 -15.45
N TYR A 633 5.58 0.66 -16.47
CA TYR A 633 5.92 -0.76 -16.42
C TYR A 633 7.24 -1.09 -17.12
N ARG A 634 8.06 -0.07 -17.34
CA ARG A 634 9.38 -0.21 -17.97
C ARG A 634 10.50 -0.27 -16.94
N LEU A 635 11.28 -1.37 -16.97
CA LEU A 635 12.43 -1.55 -16.10
C LEU A 635 13.52 -0.50 -16.35
N ASP A 636 13.81 -0.18 -17.61
CA ASP A 636 14.84 0.82 -17.96
C ASP A 636 14.51 2.21 -17.40
N ARG A 637 13.23 2.61 -17.41
CA ARG A 637 12.76 3.88 -16.84
C ARG A 637 12.89 3.90 -15.32
N LYS A 638 12.56 2.79 -14.64
CA LYS A 638 12.74 2.66 -13.20
C LYS A 638 14.21 2.81 -12.83
N VAL A 639 15.09 2.08 -13.49
CA VAL A 639 16.54 2.12 -13.24
C VAL A 639 17.13 3.50 -13.56
N GLU A 640 16.69 4.18 -14.64
CA GLU A 640 17.13 5.53 -14.97
C GLU A 640 16.77 6.54 -13.87
N ARG A 641 15.55 6.47 -13.33
CA ARG A 641 15.12 7.31 -12.21
C ARG A 641 15.94 7.06 -10.94
N GLU A 642 16.20 5.81 -10.61
CA GLU A 642 17.01 5.46 -9.44
C GLU A 642 18.47 5.91 -9.61
N ARG A 643 19.03 5.78 -10.81
CA ARG A 643 20.38 6.31 -11.13
C ARG A 643 20.45 7.82 -10.93
N LYS A 644 19.43 8.56 -11.35
CA LYS A 644 19.35 10.02 -11.16
C LYS A 644 19.35 10.42 -9.67
N ASN A 645 18.69 9.62 -8.82
CA ASN A 645 18.57 9.91 -7.39
C ASN A 645 19.77 9.40 -6.57
N TRP A 646 20.35 8.25 -6.94
CA TRP A 646 21.32 7.51 -6.14
C TRP A 646 22.70 7.31 -6.81
N GLY A 647 22.89 7.79 -8.04
CA GLY A 647 24.14 7.62 -8.81
C GLY A 647 24.23 6.30 -9.57
N ASP A 648 25.42 6.05 -10.17
CA ASP A 648 25.61 4.91 -11.09
C ASP A 648 25.49 3.53 -10.41
N ASP A 649 25.78 3.43 -9.12
CA ASP A 649 25.64 2.19 -8.35
C ASP A 649 24.18 1.76 -8.16
N ALA A 650 23.23 2.70 -8.28
CA ALA A 650 21.80 2.41 -8.12
C ALA A 650 21.29 1.40 -9.16
N SER A 651 21.82 1.41 -10.38
CA SER A 651 21.43 0.45 -11.43
C SER A 651 21.71 -1.00 -11.02
N ARG A 652 22.87 -1.23 -10.37
CA ARG A 652 23.22 -2.54 -9.82
C ARG A 652 22.36 -2.87 -8.61
N ALA A 653 22.13 -1.90 -7.74
CA ALA A 653 21.28 -2.05 -6.55
C ALA A 653 19.84 -2.41 -6.91
N THR A 654 19.24 -1.77 -7.94
CA THR A 654 17.88 -2.07 -8.38
C THR A 654 17.73 -3.49 -8.89
N LYS A 655 18.63 -3.93 -9.77
CA LYS A 655 18.63 -5.32 -10.25
C LYS A 655 18.88 -6.29 -9.11
N HIS A 656 19.84 -5.96 -8.25
CA HIS A 656 20.14 -6.73 -7.07
C HIS A 656 18.93 -6.79 -6.14
N THR A 657 18.16 -5.73 -5.98
CA THR A 657 16.92 -5.74 -5.17
C THR A 657 15.86 -6.64 -5.79
N HIS A 658 15.66 -6.63 -7.13
CA HIS A 658 14.70 -7.52 -7.79
C HIS A 658 15.09 -8.99 -7.74
N VAL A 659 16.39 -9.28 -7.70
CA VAL A 659 16.93 -10.63 -7.66
C VAL A 659 17.45 -10.99 -6.25
N TRP A 660 17.82 -10.00 -5.43
CA TRP A 660 18.45 -10.16 -4.12
C TRP A 660 17.63 -10.99 -3.14
N VAL A 661 16.33 -10.75 -3.07
CA VAL A 661 15.43 -11.58 -2.26
C VAL A 661 15.23 -12.95 -2.91
N THR A 662 15.70 -13.11 -4.15
CA THR A 662 15.65 -14.33 -4.94
C THR A 662 16.95 -15.13 -4.85
N TYR A 663 18.09 -14.42 -4.79
CA TYR A 663 19.43 -15.00 -4.88
C TYR A 663 20.39 -14.26 -3.95
N GLU A 664 20.82 -14.90 -2.89
CA GLU A 664 22.00 -14.53 -2.13
C GLU A 664 23.01 -15.68 -2.15
N GLU A 665 24.25 -15.35 -2.48
CA GLU A 665 25.31 -16.34 -2.70
C GLU A 665 25.57 -17.23 -1.47
N ASP A 666 25.30 -16.69 -0.27
CA ASP A 666 25.48 -17.36 1.02
C ASP A 666 24.18 -17.85 1.69
N GLN A 667 23.02 -17.62 1.07
CA GLN A 667 21.75 -17.81 1.73
C GLN A 667 20.68 -18.35 0.76
N HIS A 668 20.66 -19.65 0.60
CA HIS A 668 19.63 -20.35 -0.18
C HIS A 668 18.30 -20.49 0.57
N SER A 669 17.82 -19.40 1.21
CA SER A 669 16.56 -19.45 1.89
C SER A 669 15.40 -19.58 0.90
N VAL A 670 14.77 -20.72 0.90
CA VAL A 670 13.65 -21.05 0.01
C VAL A 670 12.47 -20.08 0.14
N PRO A 671 12.09 -19.60 1.32
CA PRO A 671 10.93 -18.72 1.45
C PRO A 671 11.11 -17.31 0.91
N LEU A 672 12.34 -16.79 0.84
CA LEU A 672 12.61 -15.47 0.29
C LEU A 672 12.96 -15.50 -1.21
N ARG A 673 13.12 -16.67 -1.76
CA ARG A 673 13.39 -16.85 -3.18
C ARG A 673 12.17 -16.38 -3.98
N ASP A 674 12.41 -15.51 -4.98
CA ASP A 674 11.37 -14.87 -5.79
C ASP A 674 10.33 -14.05 -4.98
N TYR A 675 10.70 -13.55 -3.79
CA TYR A 675 9.80 -12.76 -2.96
C TYR A 675 9.46 -11.41 -3.59
N TYR A 676 10.47 -10.65 -4.06
CA TYR A 676 10.26 -9.36 -4.73
C TYR A 676 10.02 -9.56 -6.23
N ARG A 677 8.76 -9.56 -6.63
CA ARG A 677 8.32 -9.87 -7.99
C ARG A 677 7.37 -8.84 -8.55
N MET A 678 7.66 -8.38 -9.76
CA MET A 678 6.88 -7.36 -10.46
C MET A 678 6.74 -7.68 -11.94
N ASP A 679 5.65 -7.21 -12.54
CA ASP A 679 5.46 -7.16 -13.97
C ASP A 679 6.10 -5.89 -14.56
N LEU A 680 7.40 -6.00 -14.87
CA LEU A 680 8.12 -5.00 -15.65
C LEU A 680 8.61 -5.65 -16.95
N ASP A 681 8.57 -4.91 -18.06
CA ASP A 681 8.93 -5.41 -19.39
C ASP A 681 10.30 -6.12 -19.42
N GLY A 682 11.32 -5.48 -18.85
CA GLY A 682 12.67 -6.02 -18.78
C GLY A 682 12.81 -7.23 -17.85
N LEU A 683 12.00 -7.33 -16.78
CA LEU A 683 11.97 -8.53 -15.93
C LEU A 683 11.34 -9.70 -16.70
N VAL A 684 10.25 -9.47 -17.40
CA VAL A 684 9.60 -10.53 -18.19
C VAL A 684 10.52 -11.01 -19.31
N ALA A 685 11.13 -10.08 -20.05
CA ALA A 685 11.95 -10.41 -21.22
C ALA A 685 13.30 -11.06 -20.87
N ASP A 686 14.01 -10.51 -19.87
CA ASP A 686 15.42 -10.80 -19.64
C ASP A 686 15.68 -11.63 -18.38
N TYR A 687 14.64 -11.85 -17.54
CA TYR A 687 14.77 -12.63 -16.30
C TYR A 687 13.78 -13.81 -16.25
N TYR A 688 12.46 -13.55 -16.34
CA TYR A 688 11.46 -14.62 -16.19
C TYR A 688 11.41 -15.54 -17.42
N LYS A 689 11.33 -14.97 -18.63
CA LYS A 689 11.28 -15.77 -19.87
C LYS A 689 12.49 -16.68 -20.08
N PRO A 690 13.73 -16.25 -19.86
CA PRO A 690 14.90 -17.16 -19.93
C PRO A 690 14.80 -18.35 -18.96
N ARG A 691 14.30 -18.17 -17.73
CA ARG A 691 14.08 -19.26 -16.77
C ARG A 691 13.04 -20.25 -17.28
N VAL A 692 11.91 -19.75 -17.78
CA VAL A 692 10.86 -20.59 -18.37
C VAL A 692 11.38 -21.34 -19.60
N ALA A 693 12.13 -20.70 -20.49
CA ALA A 693 12.72 -21.34 -21.66
C ALA A 693 13.67 -22.46 -21.28
N ALA A 694 14.55 -22.22 -20.31
CA ALA A 694 15.49 -23.22 -19.80
C ALA A 694 14.77 -24.42 -19.17
N TYR A 695 13.70 -24.17 -18.40
CA TYR A 695 12.83 -25.21 -17.84
C TYR A 695 12.23 -26.08 -18.94
N LEU A 696 11.61 -25.47 -19.93
CA LEU A 696 10.97 -26.19 -21.04
C LEU A 696 12.02 -26.99 -21.85
N ASP A 697 13.22 -26.45 -22.06
CA ASP A 697 14.31 -27.14 -22.72
C ASP A 697 14.86 -28.34 -21.90
N LEU A 698 14.90 -28.22 -20.58
CA LEU A 698 15.25 -29.33 -19.71
C LEU A 698 14.22 -30.47 -19.82
N LEU A 699 12.94 -30.14 -19.71
CA LEU A 699 11.86 -31.11 -19.82
C LEU A 699 11.82 -31.76 -21.21
N ARG A 700 12.09 -31.01 -22.28
CA ARG A 700 12.21 -31.54 -23.66
C ARG A 700 13.31 -32.61 -23.79
N ARG A 701 14.49 -32.35 -23.22
CA ARG A 701 15.59 -33.32 -23.22
C ARG A 701 15.25 -34.58 -22.43
N LYS A 702 14.66 -34.42 -21.24
CA LYS A 702 14.20 -35.55 -20.42
C LYS A 702 13.12 -36.37 -21.11
N LEU A 703 12.14 -35.72 -21.74
CA LEU A 703 11.09 -36.39 -22.51
C LEU A 703 11.67 -37.22 -23.66
N ALA A 704 12.66 -36.67 -24.38
CA ALA A 704 13.34 -37.40 -25.46
C ALA A 704 14.13 -38.64 -24.97
N SER A 705 14.57 -38.65 -23.72
CA SER A 705 15.22 -39.82 -23.09
C SER A 705 14.23 -40.74 -22.35
N GLY A 706 12.95 -40.42 -22.33
CA GLY A 706 11.90 -41.20 -21.60
C GLY A 706 11.96 -41.02 -20.08
N GLU A 707 12.62 -39.95 -19.59
CA GLU A 707 12.70 -39.62 -18.17
C GLU A 707 11.55 -38.71 -17.73
N THR A 708 10.97 -38.95 -16.54
CA THR A 708 9.92 -38.14 -15.96
C THR A 708 10.32 -37.46 -14.64
N LYS A 709 11.58 -37.65 -14.21
CA LYS A 709 12.08 -37.09 -12.95
C LYS A 709 13.15 -36.05 -13.24
N VAL A 710 13.09 -34.97 -12.46
CA VAL A 710 14.12 -33.91 -12.40
C VAL A 710 14.40 -33.67 -10.93
N SER A 711 15.67 -33.60 -10.55
CA SER A 711 16.06 -33.33 -9.16
C SER A 711 16.09 -31.84 -8.87
N ALA A 712 16.05 -31.45 -7.59
CA ALA A 712 16.18 -30.07 -7.15
C ALA A 712 17.52 -29.46 -7.59
N GLU A 713 18.60 -30.25 -7.51
CA GLU A 713 19.93 -29.82 -7.92
C GLU A 713 20.02 -29.54 -9.44
N GLU A 714 19.31 -30.32 -10.28
CA GLU A 714 19.20 -30.04 -11.71
C GLU A 714 18.51 -28.71 -11.97
N PHE A 715 17.45 -28.37 -11.21
CA PHE A 715 16.78 -27.09 -11.31
C PHE A 715 17.68 -25.94 -10.83
N ASP A 716 18.34 -26.06 -9.68
CA ASP A 716 19.23 -25.02 -9.17
C ASP A 716 20.39 -24.74 -10.13
N ALA A 717 21.03 -25.79 -10.66
CA ALA A 717 22.08 -25.66 -11.68
C ALA A 717 21.59 -24.98 -12.97
N LEU A 718 20.30 -25.10 -13.28
CA LEU A 718 19.66 -24.48 -14.45
C LEU A 718 19.48 -22.97 -14.28
N TYR A 719 18.98 -22.52 -13.11
CA TYR A 719 18.54 -21.15 -12.91
C TYR A 719 19.64 -20.20 -12.45
N THR A 720 20.55 -20.65 -11.61
CA THR A 720 21.63 -19.82 -11.04
C THR A 720 22.42 -19.04 -12.10
N PRO A 721 22.89 -19.64 -13.22
CA PRO A 721 23.62 -18.86 -14.24
C PRO A 721 22.78 -17.82 -14.96
N ILE A 722 21.46 -18.04 -15.07
CA ILE A 722 20.53 -17.08 -15.70
C ILE A 722 20.36 -15.85 -14.80
N GLU A 723 20.19 -16.08 -13.50
CA GLU A 723 20.01 -15.04 -12.49
C GLU A 723 21.29 -14.19 -12.33
N GLU A 724 22.44 -14.82 -12.20
CA GLU A 724 23.74 -14.14 -12.18
C GLU A 724 23.98 -13.33 -13.46
N GLY A 725 23.68 -13.92 -14.61
CA GLY A 725 23.76 -13.25 -15.89
C GLY A 725 22.88 -12.02 -16.00
N PHE A 726 21.64 -12.11 -15.48
CA PHE A 726 20.73 -10.97 -15.43
C PHE A 726 21.24 -9.83 -14.54
N ILE A 727 21.78 -10.16 -13.35
CA ILE A 727 22.38 -9.17 -12.44
C ILE A 727 23.56 -8.46 -13.09
N ALA A 728 24.44 -9.23 -13.76
CA ALA A 728 25.66 -8.71 -14.40
C ALA A 728 25.40 -7.90 -15.67
N ALA A 729 24.36 -8.23 -16.44
CA ALA A 729 24.08 -7.58 -17.73
C ALA A 729 23.59 -6.13 -17.55
N PRO A 730 23.82 -5.20 -18.50
CA PRO A 730 23.17 -3.90 -18.51
C PRO A 730 21.64 -4.04 -18.71
N VAL A 731 20.84 -3.09 -18.18
CA VAL A 731 19.42 -3.03 -18.48
C VAL A 731 19.25 -2.68 -19.95
N ARG A 732 18.47 -3.48 -20.67
CA ARG A 732 18.16 -3.26 -22.08
C ARG A 732 16.90 -2.41 -22.20
N SER A 733 16.96 -1.37 -23.03
CA SER A 733 15.75 -0.64 -23.43
C SER A 733 15.02 -1.40 -24.53
N LEU A 734 13.76 -1.70 -24.28
CA LEU A 734 12.88 -2.32 -25.27
C LEU A 734 12.26 -1.25 -26.19
N PRO A 735 11.78 -1.61 -27.41
CA PRO A 735 11.11 -0.65 -28.30
C PRO A 735 9.96 0.09 -27.63
N GLU A 736 9.82 1.37 -27.93
CA GLU A 736 8.77 2.23 -27.44
C GLU A 736 7.79 2.63 -28.55
N GLY A 737 6.64 3.17 -28.16
CA GLY A 737 5.74 3.92 -29.05
C GLY A 737 4.60 3.12 -29.63
N GLU A 738 4.44 1.85 -29.29
CA GLU A 738 3.21 1.11 -29.63
C GLU A 738 2.05 1.58 -28.75
N ASP A 739 0.85 1.67 -29.34
CA ASP A 739 -0.37 1.96 -28.59
C ASP A 739 -0.86 0.71 -27.85
N PRO A 740 -0.93 0.72 -26.52
CA PRO A 740 -1.41 -0.46 -25.76
C PRO A 740 -2.81 -0.90 -26.17
N VAL A 741 -3.68 0.04 -26.58
CA VAL A 741 -5.03 -0.31 -27.05
C VAL A 741 -4.98 -1.11 -28.36
N ALA A 742 -4.07 -0.76 -29.26
CA ALA A 742 -3.86 -1.51 -30.51
C ALA A 742 -3.32 -2.91 -30.22
N ILE A 743 -2.33 -3.02 -29.33
CA ILE A 743 -1.77 -4.33 -28.91
C ILE A 743 -2.89 -5.22 -28.35
N VAL A 744 -3.67 -4.71 -27.41
CA VAL A 744 -4.75 -5.50 -26.78
C VAL A 744 -5.81 -5.92 -27.79
N ARG A 745 -6.15 -5.08 -28.80
CA ARG A 745 -7.05 -5.46 -29.90
C ARG A 745 -6.49 -6.59 -30.73
N GLU A 746 -5.20 -6.57 -31.06
CA GLU A 746 -4.54 -7.66 -31.79
C GLU A 746 -4.60 -8.97 -30.99
N LEU A 747 -4.30 -8.91 -29.68
CA LEU A 747 -4.37 -10.08 -28.79
C LEU A 747 -5.77 -10.69 -28.72
N ILE A 748 -6.81 -9.87 -28.65
CA ILE A 748 -8.20 -10.35 -28.66
C ILE A 748 -8.59 -10.94 -30.02
N ALA A 749 -8.13 -10.31 -31.12
CA ALA A 749 -8.44 -10.76 -32.48
C ALA A 749 -7.74 -12.07 -32.86
N ALA A 750 -6.58 -12.37 -32.26
CA ALA A 750 -5.86 -13.63 -32.46
C ALA A 750 -6.65 -14.88 -32.00
N GLY A 751 -7.72 -14.70 -31.22
CA GLY A 751 -8.68 -15.76 -30.88
C GLY A 751 -8.50 -16.36 -29.46
N PRO A 752 -9.43 -17.25 -29.05
CA PRO A 752 -9.36 -17.90 -27.73
C PRO A 752 -8.42 -19.12 -27.68
N ASP A 753 -7.66 -19.27 -28.61
CA ASP A 753 -7.03 -20.40 -29.28
C ASP A 753 -6.23 -21.40 -28.45
N ASP A 754 -5.91 -21.21 -27.19
CA ASP A 754 -4.91 -22.12 -26.64
C ASP A 754 -5.22 -22.64 -25.24
N THR A 755 -6.42 -22.40 -24.75
CA THR A 755 -6.82 -22.78 -23.38
C THR A 755 -8.00 -23.77 -23.32
N ALA A 756 -8.52 -24.23 -24.46
CA ALA A 756 -9.58 -25.24 -24.54
C ALA A 756 -9.04 -26.66 -24.37
#